data_e271d783bffb8c60131d46fa2586ee42
#
_entry.id   e271d783bffb8c60131d46fa2586ee42
#
_cell.length_a   1.000
_cell.length_b   1.000
_cell.length_c   1.000
_cell.angle_alpha   90.00
_cell.angle_beta   90.00
_cell.angle_gamma   90.00
#
_symmetry.space_group_name_H-M   'P 1'
#
loop_
_entity.id
_entity.type
_entity.pdbx_description
1 polymer ?
#
loop_
_entity_poly.entity_id
_entity_poly.type
_entity_poly.pdbx_seq_one_letter_code
_entity_poly.pdbx_strand_id
1 'polypeptide(L)'
;MSWANEKTPPDITELSVEDLMEVTIETVSKFEQRVIEAPASVSIITNEEIKKYGYRNLADLLRGVRGFFVNYDRAYHYLGIRGFSRGGDYNTRFLLLIDGHRINETIYDTATIGNELPLDIDLIDRVEIIRGPGSSLYGTNAIFGIINIITRKGGDLKGFEASGEAGSLYTYKGRLSYGNKFEKGLEVLVSGSLYDSQGDQKLYYGEYDSPATNFGIAKDCDDEGYGSFFGKASFYDFTLQGAYHKRKKEVPTGSWGTVFNSQGNRIIDERAYLDLKYERELAYELKFKGRLYYDHYFYSGDYIFDFAAPGNPPLLATAKDRTYSEAVGGEMNLSKTLFKKHKLILGGEYRYAFRQDQAYSEIIPIFDDHRTGWNWALYLQDEFEILKNLKLNAGVRYDDYSTFGGTFNPRGSIIYLPFEKTVLKLIYGRAFRAPNVYELYYTDNSTMKSNRNLDPEKIQNVEFVFHQYLGFNLWGTATVYYQRIDDLISQQVDPADGFLVFRNVDKVEGKGLELELEGKWKNGFRGRLSYVLQKAKDRETNETLVNSPSHLFKFNGIVPIWKEKLFVGLEEQFTSQRKTSGGHHAGAFFITNLTLFSQNLVKDLEISASVYNLFNKKYGDPVGEEHLQDEIKQDGRTFRFKITYRF
;
A
#
# COMPACT_ATOMS: atom_id res chain seq x y z
N MET A 1 23.11 16.96 36.38
CA MET A 1 22.42 16.55 35.13
C MET A 1 22.37 15.03 35.12
N SER A 2 21.24 14.45 35.53
CA SER A 2 21.08 12.99 35.57
C SER A 2 20.67 12.56 34.17
N TRP A 3 21.46 11.72 33.56
CA TRP A 3 21.11 11.02 32.33
C TRP A 3 19.95 10.06 32.67
N ALA A 4 18.75 10.40 32.22
CA ALA A 4 17.66 9.45 32.25
C ALA A 4 18.08 8.25 31.38
N ASN A 5 18.08 7.05 31.97
CA ASN A 5 18.20 5.81 31.24
C ASN A 5 17.03 5.72 30.26
N GLU A 6 17.22 6.10 29.01
CA GLU A 6 16.30 5.71 27.92
C GLU A 6 16.30 4.18 27.86
N LYS A 7 15.22 3.60 28.37
CA LYS A 7 14.93 2.19 28.14
C LYS A 7 14.81 2.02 26.64
N THR A 8 15.72 1.27 26.05
CA THR A 8 15.57 0.79 24.67
C THR A 8 14.14 0.23 24.52
N PRO A 9 13.34 0.70 23.55
CA PRO A 9 12.00 0.13 23.36
C PRO A 9 12.13 -1.39 23.24
N PRO A 10 11.23 -2.17 23.86
CA PRO A 10 11.28 -3.62 23.77
C PRO A 10 11.19 -4.04 22.30
N ASP A 11 11.92 -5.08 21.92
CA ASP A 11 11.86 -5.68 20.61
C ASP A 11 10.41 -6.18 20.38
N ILE A 12 9.70 -5.55 19.44
CA ILE A 12 8.29 -5.83 19.12
C ILE A 12 8.11 -7.30 18.72
N THR A 13 9.16 -7.94 18.22
CA THR A 13 9.11 -9.33 17.77
C THR A 13 9.03 -10.33 18.94
N GLU A 14 9.49 -9.96 20.16
CA GLU A 14 9.46 -10.80 21.35
C GLU A 14 8.19 -10.59 22.21
N LEU A 15 7.39 -9.58 21.91
CA LEU A 15 6.21 -9.24 22.71
C LEU A 15 5.08 -10.26 22.54
N SER A 16 4.33 -10.53 23.60
CA SER A 16 3.06 -11.29 23.55
C SER A 16 1.99 -10.48 22.79
N VAL A 17 0.83 -11.09 22.48
CA VAL A 17 -0.28 -10.31 21.87
C VAL A 17 -0.81 -9.25 22.83
N GLU A 18 -0.78 -9.49 24.15
CA GLU A 18 -1.10 -8.48 25.18
C GLU A 18 -0.12 -7.32 25.07
N ASP A 19 1.18 -7.61 25.00
CA ASP A 19 2.22 -6.58 24.86
C ASP A 19 2.13 -5.87 23.51
N LEU A 20 1.74 -6.55 22.41
CA LEU A 20 1.51 -5.92 21.10
C LEU A 20 0.34 -4.92 21.12
N MET A 21 -0.70 -5.18 21.91
CA MET A 21 -1.79 -4.21 22.11
C MET A 21 -1.37 -3.01 22.95
N GLU A 22 -0.33 -3.16 23.76
CA GLU A 22 0.31 -2.07 24.51
C GLU A 22 1.38 -1.33 23.68
N VAL A 23 1.76 -1.85 22.50
CA VAL A 23 2.68 -1.15 21.58
C VAL A 23 2.12 0.22 21.24
N THR A 24 2.97 1.22 21.30
CA THR A 24 2.61 2.58 20.91
C THR A 24 2.80 2.77 19.42
N ILE A 25 1.82 3.41 18.80
CA ILE A 25 1.83 3.85 17.41
C ILE A 25 1.54 5.33 17.33
N GLU A 26 2.10 6.00 16.34
CA GLU A 26 1.84 7.42 16.08
C GLU A 26 0.92 7.65 14.88
N THR A 27 0.83 6.70 13.97
CA THR A 27 0.16 6.86 12.67
C THR A 27 -1.32 7.24 12.80
N VAL A 28 -2.04 6.78 13.82
CA VAL A 28 -3.48 7.06 13.95
C VAL A 28 -3.77 8.49 14.38
N SER A 29 -2.91 9.09 15.19
CA SER A 29 -3.18 10.39 15.87
C SER A 29 -2.01 11.37 15.79
N LYS A 30 -0.93 11.06 15.05
CA LYS A 30 0.33 11.84 14.98
C LYS A 30 0.99 12.07 16.34
N PHE A 31 0.62 11.28 17.35
CA PHE A 31 1.28 11.17 18.62
C PHE A 31 1.26 9.72 19.12
N GLU A 32 2.19 9.38 20.00
CA GLU A 32 2.26 8.04 20.59
C GLU A 32 1.03 7.70 21.40
N GLN A 33 0.40 6.57 21.07
CA GLN A 33 -0.73 6.00 21.82
C GLN A 33 -0.73 4.48 21.67
N ARG A 34 -1.30 3.77 22.63
CA ARG A 34 -1.44 2.32 22.58
C ARG A 34 -2.39 1.91 21.46
N VAL A 35 -2.07 0.84 20.74
CA VAL A 35 -2.91 0.30 19.64
C VAL A 35 -4.35 0.07 20.11
N ILE A 36 -4.52 -0.48 21.32
CA ILE A 36 -5.83 -0.76 21.88
C ILE A 36 -6.68 0.50 22.11
N GLU A 37 -6.03 1.65 22.40
CA GLU A 37 -6.68 2.94 22.63
C GLU A 37 -6.76 3.81 21.37
N ALA A 38 -6.16 3.38 20.27
CA ALA A 38 -6.18 4.13 19.02
C ALA A 38 -7.61 4.24 18.47
N PRO A 39 -8.04 5.45 18.02
CA PRO A 39 -9.38 5.67 17.47
C PRO A 39 -9.57 5.08 16.06
N ALA A 40 -9.12 3.86 15.83
CA ALA A 40 -9.19 3.15 14.55
C ALA A 40 -9.12 1.63 14.75
N SER A 41 -9.45 0.89 13.69
CA SER A 41 -9.12 -0.53 13.55
C SER A 41 -7.70 -0.66 13.00
N VAL A 42 -6.77 -1.13 13.81
CA VAL A 42 -5.33 -1.20 13.48
C VAL A 42 -4.89 -2.66 13.37
N SER A 43 -3.98 -2.95 12.44
CA SER A 43 -3.18 -4.18 12.40
C SER A 43 -1.70 -3.82 12.27
N ILE A 44 -0.85 -4.61 12.92
CA ILE A 44 0.60 -4.49 12.83
C ILE A 44 1.15 -5.80 12.28
N ILE A 45 2.00 -5.70 11.24
CA ILE A 45 2.77 -6.82 10.70
C ILE A 45 4.24 -6.55 10.97
N THR A 46 4.90 -7.45 11.67
CA THR A 46 6.28 -7.27 12.14
C THR A 46 7.32 -7.81 11.14
N ASN A 47 8.58 -7.39 11.28
CA ASN A 47 9.72 -7.94 10.53
C ASN A 47 9.82 -9.46 10.65
N GLU A 48 9.54 -10.00 11.84
CA GLU A 48 9.52 -11.45 12.11
C GLU A 48 8.49 -12.17 11.22
N GLU A 49 7.27 -11.62 11.09
CA GLU A 49 6.23 -12.17 10.22
C GLU A 49 6.64 -12.09 8.75
N ILE A 50 7.22 -10.96 8.32
CA ILE A 50 7.71 -10.77 6.95
C ILE A 50 8.68 -11.88 6.56
N LYS A 51 9.64 -12.19 7.43
CA LYS A 51 10.65 -13.24 7.20
C LYS A 51 10.05 -14.65 7.25
N LYS A 52 9.24 -14.93 8.27
CA LYS A 52 8.73 -16.29 8.52
C LYS A 52 7.62 -16.71 7.56
N TYR A 53 6.83 -15.74 7.00
CA TYR A 53 5.91 -16.03 5.88
C TYR A 53 6.60 -15.94 4.52
N GLY A 54 7.80 -15.38 4.44
CA GLY A 54 8.56 -15.28 3.20
C GLY A 54 7.97 -14.27 2.21
N TYR A 55 7.42 -13.15 2.67
CA TYR A 55 6.88 -12.12 1.78
C TYR A 55 7.95 -11.55 0.86
N ARG A 56 7.64 -11.42 -0.43
CA ARG A 56 8.55 -10.95 -1.48
C ARG A 56 8.48 -9.44 -1.65
N ASN A 57 7.29 -8.87 -1.49
CA ASN A 57 6.98 -7.45 -1.63
C ASN A 57 5.82 -7.07 -0.69
N LEU A 58 5.42 -5.80 -0.68
CA LEU A 58 4.34 -5.31 0.17
C LEU A 58 2.97 -5.90 -0.24
N ALA A 59 2.74 -6.19 -1.53
CA ALA A 59 1.49 -6.79 -2.00
C ALA A 59 1.26 -8.18 -1.40
N ASP A 60 2.29 -9.03 -1.31
CA ASP A 60 2.22 -10.33 -0.64
C ASP A 60 1.81 -10.18 0.83
N LEU A 61 2.44 -9.23 1.56
CA LEU A 61 2.10 -8.94 2.95
C LEU A 61 0.64 -8.50 3.10
N LEU A 62 0.21 -7.55 2.27
CA LEU A 62 -1.15 -6.99 2.35
C LEU A 62 -2.23 -8.02 2.00
N ARG A 63 -1.90 -8.98 1.14
CA ARG A 63 -2.78 -10.11 0.82
C ARG A 63 -3.12 -10.97 2.05
N GLY A 64 -2.20 -11.05 3.04
CA GLY A 64 -2.40 -11.73 4.32
C GLY A 64 -3.26 -10.96 5.34
N VAL A 65 -3.58 -9.68 5.12
CA VAL A 65 -4.26 -8.79 6.09
C VAL A 65 -5.77 -8.94 6.01
N ARG A 66 -6.46 -8.91 7.17
CA ARG A 66 -7.93 -8.94 7.28
C ARG A 66 -8.59 -7.83 6.45
N GLY A 67 -9.59 -8.18 5.66
CA GLY A 67 -10.39 -7.24 4.85
C GLY A 67 -9.72 -6.76 3.56
N PHE A 68 -8.48 -7.18 3.29
CA PHE A 68 -7.73 -6.83 2.10
C PHE A 68 -7.71 -7.99 1.10
N PHE A 69 -7.66 -7.67 -0.18
CA PHE A 69 -7.36 -8.61 -1.26
C PHE A 69 -6.53 -7.89 -2.32
N VAL A 70 -5.72 -8.61 -3.05
CA VAL A 70 -4.79 -8.03 -4.01
C VAL A 70 -4.98 -8.68 -5.36
N ASN A 71 -5.07 -7.89 -6.40
CA ASN A 71 -5.09 -8.30 -7.79
C ASN A 71 -3.77 -7.91 -8.47
N TYR A 72 -3.41 -8.63 -9.52
CA TYR A 72 -2.23 -8.35 -10.32
C TYR A 72 -2.55 -8.49 -11.81
N ASP A 73 -2.30 -7.44 -12.59
CA ASP A 73 -2.57 -7.37 -14.02
C ASP A 73 -1.35 -7.66 -14.90
N ARG A 74 -0.26 -8.15 -14.34
CA ARG A 74 1.07 -8.34 -14.92
C ARG A 74 1.90 -7.07 -15.07
N ALA A 75 1.34 -5.91 -14.78
CA ALA A 75 2.06 -4.64 -14.70
C ALA A 75 2.14 -4.12 -13.27
N TYR A 76 0.98 -4.05 -12.58
CA TYR A 76 0.84 -3.51 -11.24
C TYR A 76 -0.04 -4.36 -10.32
N HIS A 77 0.17 -4.18 -9.02
CA HIS A 77 -0.67 -4.76 -7.99
C HIS A 77 -1.71 -3.74 -7.52
N TYR A 78 -2.96 -4.16 -7.41
CA TYR A 78 -4.08 -3.35 -6.94
C TYR A 78 -4.62 -3.90 -5.63
N LEU A 79 -4.73 -3.02 -4.62
CA LEU A 79 -5.25 -3.37 -3.31
C LEU A 79 -6.75 -3.14 -3.24
N GLY A 80 -7.49 -4.18 -2.94
CA GLY A 80 -8.89 -4.08 -2.59
C GLY A 80 -9.09 -4.00 -1.07
N ILE A 81 -9.96 -3.07 -0.64
CA ILE A 81 -10.28 -2.84 0.77
C ILE A 81 -11.80 -2.78 0.94
N ARG A 82 -12.32 -3.58 1.88
CA ARG A 82 -13.76 -3.59 2.23
C ARG A 82 -14.69 -3.77 1.02
N GLY A 83 -14.30 -4.64 0.09
CA GLY A 83 -15.07 -4.95 -1.11
C GLY A 83 -14.94 -3.93 -2.25
N PHE A 84 -14.12 -2.91 -2.10
CA PHE A 84 -13.81 -1.95 -3.15
C PHE A 84 -12.42 -2.21 -3.71
N SER A 85 -12.34 -2.46 -5.01
CA SER A 85 -11.11 -2.47 -5.81
C SER A 85 -11.48 -2.19 -7.25
N ARG A 86 -10.68 -1.39 -7.92
CA ARG A 86 -10.88 -1.07 -9.33
C ARG A 86 -9.56 -1.24 -10.06
N GLY A 87 -9.55 -2.01 -11.14
CA GLY A 87 -8.44 -2.08 -12.06
C GLY A 87 -8.18 -0.69 -12.68
N GLY A 88 -6.92 -0.36 -12.93
CA GLY A 88 -6.55 0.93 -13.53
C GLY A 88 -6.65 2.15 -12.61
N ASP A 89 -6.99 2.02 -11.31
CA ASP A 89 -7.08 3.16 -10.37
C ASP A 89 -5.78 3.46 -9.61
N TYR A 90 -4.72 2.72 -9.88
CA TYR A 90 -3.38 2.90 -9.32
C TYR A 90 -3.31 3.04 -7.80
N ASN A 91 -4.25 2.43 -7.06
CA ASN A 91 -4.31 2.47 -5.60
C ASN A 91 -4.49 3.88 -5.00
N THR A 92 -5.16 4.78 -5.69
CA THR A 92 -5.31 6.18 -5.29
C THR A 92 -6.12 6.41 -4.01
N ARG A 93 -6.84 5.38 -3.52
CA ARG A 93 -7.81 5.50 -2.40
C ARG A 93 -7.30 5.02 -1.06
N PHE A 94 -6.02 4.69 -0.96
CA PHE A 94 -5.34 4.55 0.31
C PHE A 94 -4.03 5.33 0.31
N LEU A 95 -3.64 5.78 1.50
CA LEU A 95 -2.40 6.53 1.69
C LEU A 95 -1.28 5.57 2.07
N LEU A 96 -0.20 5.58 1.30
CA LEU A 96 1.02 4.83 1.60
C LEU A 96 2.09 5.77 2.15
N LEU A 97 2.67 5.38 3.28
CA LEU A 97 3.72 6.13 3.96
C LEU A 97 4.95 5.25 4.19
N ILE A 98 6.14 5.85 4.14
CA ILE A 98 7.40 5.27 4.66
C ILE A 98 7.91 6.19 5.77
N ASP A 99 7.97 5.71 7.01
CA ASP A 99 8.30 6.51 8.20
C ASP A 99 7.47 7.82 8.27
N GLY A 100 6.21 7.74 7.83
CA GLY A 100 5.29 8.88 7.75
C GLY A 100 5.49 9.80 6.54
N HIS A 101 6.50 9.60 5.68
CA HIS A 101 6.62 10.29 4.39
C HIS A 101 5.65 9.71 3.36
N ARG A 102 4.88 10.57 2.67
CA ARG A 102 3.88 10.18 1.67
C ARG A 102 4.56 9.63 0.41
N ILE A 103 4.14 8.44 -0.03
CA ILE A 103 4.64 7.82 -1.27
C ILE A 103 3.72 8.09 -2.47
N ASN A 104 2.44 8.37 -2.27
CA ASN A 104 1.55 8.78 -3.36
C ASN A 104 2.12 10.02 -4.07
N GLU A 105 2.45 9.90 -5.37
CA GLU A 105 3.05 10.97 -6.18
C GLU A 105 1.99 12.00 -6.64
N THR A 106 2.34 13.01 -7.43
CA THR A 106 1.46 14.16 -7.66
C THR A 106 0.72 14.17 -9.01
N ILE A 107 0.84 13.15 -9.85
CA ILE A 107 0.15 13.08 -11.15
C ILE A 107 -0.96 12.04 -11.14
N TYR A 108 -0.62 10.78 -10.81
CA TYR A 108 -1.59 9.67 -10.73
C TYR A 108 -2.07 9.43 -9.30
N ASP A 109 -1.44 10.03 -8.28
CA ASP A 109 -1.64 9.71 -6.86
C ASP A 109 -1.37 8.23 -6.50
N THR A 110 -0.51 7.57 -7.25
CA THR A 110 -0.23 6.12 -7.14
C THR A 110 0.36 5.74 -5.80
N ALA A 111 -0.22 4.72 -5.15
CA ALA A 111 0.40 4.00 -4.03
C ALA A 111 1.00 2.68 -4.52
N THR A 112 2.32 2.59 -4.54
CA THR A 112 3.08 1.45 -5.05
C THR A 112 3.20 0.35 -4.00
N ILE A 113 2.73 -0.87 -4.30
CA ILE A 113 2.75 -2.00 -3.35
C ILE A 113 3.48 -3.24 -3.86
N GLY A 114 3.84 -3.28 -5.15
CA GLY A 114 4.61 -4.34 -5.79
C GLY A 114 6.10 -4.09 -5.77
N ASN A 115 6.77 -4.48 -6.85
CA ASN A 115 8.21 -4.30 -7.02
C ASN A 115 8.60 -2.85 -7.39
N GLU A 116 7.65 -1.98 -7.64
CA GLU A 116 7.82 -0.53 -7.83
C GLU A 116 7.93 0.27 -6.53
N LEU A 117 7.77 -0.37 -5.37
CA LEU A 117 7.95 0.27 -4.06
C LEU A 117 9.42 0.71 -3.86
N PRO A 118 9.71 1.98 -3.49
CA PRO A 118 11.07 2.47 -3.33
C PRO A 118 11.72 2.03 -2.00
N LEU A 119 11.44 0.80 -1.56
CA LEU A 119 11.99 0.22 -0.34
C LEU A 119 12.04 -1.31 -0.46
N ASP A 120 13.20 -1.89 -0.13
CA ASP A 120 13.31 -3.34 0.01
C ASP A 120 12.53 -3.84 1.23
N ILE A 121 11.76 -4.93 1.07
CA ILE A 121 10.90 -5.47 2.13
C ILE A 121 11.67 -5.90 3.39
N ASP A 122 12.94 -6.26 3.27
CA ASP A 122 13.79 -6.65 4.39
C ASP A 122 14.21 -5.47 5.29
N LEU A 123 14.07 -4.24 4.80
CA LEU A 123 14.31 -3.03 5.56
C LEU A 123 13.12 -2.60 6.42
N ILE A 124 12.01 -3.30 6.32
CA ILE A 124 10.82 -3.02 7.10
C ILE A 124 10.99 -3.58 8.52
N ASP A 125 10.81 -2.73 9.53
CA ASP A 125 10.66 -3.12 10.93
C ASP A 125 9.24 -3.62 11.19
N ARG A 126 8.26 -2.82 10.80
CA ARG A 126 6.84 -3.18 10.86
C ARG A 126 6.02 -2.38 9.85
N VAL A 127 4.83 -2.90 9.55
CA VAL A 127 3.81 -2.18 8.77
C VAL A 127 2.61 -1.93 9.67
N GLU A 128 2.25 -0.65 9.84
CA GLU A 128 1.08 -0.20 10.58
C GLU A 128 -0.07 0.04 9.59
N ILE A 129 -1.15 -0.71 9.72
CA ILE A 129 -2.29 -0.67 8.82
C ILE A 129 -3.50 -0.15 9.57
N ILE A 130 -3.97 1.02 9.18
CA ILE A 130 -5.11 1.71 9.77
C ILE A 130 -6.26 1.63 8.77
N ARG A 131 -7.39 1.06 9.17
CA ARG A 131 -8.59 0.97 8.34
C ARG A 131 -9.55 2.09 8.65
N GLY A 132 -10.28 2.51 7.62
CA GLY A 132 -11.24 3.60 7.67
C GLY A 132 -10.64 4.98 7.36
N PRO A 133 -11.49 6.02 7.31
CA PRO A 133 -11.10 7.37 6.91
C PRO A 133 -10.02 7.99 7.79
N GLY A 134 -8.96 8.48 7.17
CA GLY A 134 -7.83 9.14 7.81
C GLY A 134 -7.61 10.60 7.39
N SER A 135 -8.47 11.15 6.55
CA SER A 135 -8.26 12.50 5.97
C SER A 135 -8.24 13.63 6.99
N SER A 136 -8.84 13.45 8.17
CA SER A 136 -8.79 14.45 9.26
C SER A 136 -7.37 14.80 9.75
N LEU A 137 -6.37 13.97 9.44
CA LEU A 137 -4.95 14.20 9.77
C LEU A 137 -4.05 14.16 8.54
N TYR A 138 -4.42 13.42 7.50
CA TYR A 138 -3.55 13.08 6.38
C TYR A 138 -4.02 13.63 5.02
N GLY A 139 -5.24 14.19 4.93
CA GLY A 139 -5.78 14.76 3.69
C GLY A 139 -6.16 13.70 2.66
N THR A 140 -5.88 14.00 1.40
CA THR A 140 -6.25 13.13 0.25
C THR A 140 -5.68 11.71 0.34
N ASN A 141 -6.28 10.78 -0.39
CA ASN A 141 -5.95 9.35 -0.49
C ASN A 141 -6.26 8.51 0.76
N ALA A 142 -6.35 9.08 1.96
CA ALA A 142 -6.67 8.35 3.18
C ALA A 142 -8.19 8.02 3.29
N ILE A 143 -8.78 7.50 2.21
CA ILE A 143 -10.21 7.16 2.10
C ILE A 143 -10.51 5.85 2.83
N PHE A 144 -9.91 4.74 2.38
CA PHE A 144 -10.14 3.41 2.95
C PHE A 144 -9.17 3.06 4.05
N GLY A 145 -8.03 3.75 4.11
CA GLY A 145 -7.03 3.50 5.14
C GLY A 145 -5.69 4.15 4.87
N ILE A 146 -4.80 3.90 5.82
CA ILE A 146 -3.41 4.34 5.78
C ILE A 146 -2.53 3.12 6.01
N ILE A 147 -1.51 2.97 5.19
CA ILE A 147 -0.47 1.95 5.35
C ILE A 147 0.83 2.70 5.60
N ASN A 148 1.37 2.59 6.81
CA ASN A 148 2.63 3.22 7.17
C ASN A 148 3.70 2.16 7.39
N ILE A 149 4.71 2.18 6.55
CA ILE A 149 5.88 1.32 6.65
C ILE A 149 6.87 2.01 7.58
N ILE A 150 7.21 1.36 8.68
CA ILE A 150 8.26 1.79 9.60
C ILE A 150 9.53 1.03 9.25
N THR A 151 10.60 1.74 8.93
CA THR A 151 11.87 1.14 8.54
C THR A 151 12.73 0.77 9.74
N ARG A 152 13.60 -0.23 9.56
CA ARG A 152 14.62 -0.61 10.53
C ARG A 152 15.53 0.58 10.83
N LYS A 153 16.21 0.52 11.97
CA LYS A 153 17.20 1.49 12.41
C LYS A 153 18.61 0.94 12.18
N GLY A 154 19.59 1.83 12.14
CA GLY A 154 21.00 1.43 12.00
C GLY A 154 21.47 0.50 13.12
N GLY A 155 21.04 0.77 14.36
CA GLY A 155 21.36 -0.04 15.53
C GLY A 155 20.80 -1.46 15.50
N ASP A 156 19.82 -1.76 14.63
CA ASP A 156 19.26 -3.11 14.48
C ASP A 156 20.19 -4.03 13.66
N LEU A 157 21.03 -3.47 12.79
CA LEU A 157 21.99 -4.25 11.98
C LEU A 157 23.32 -4.46 12.70
N LYS A 158 23.86 -3.45 13.33
CA LYS A 158 25.16 -3.45 14.04
C LYS A 158 26.34 -3.91 13.17
N GLY A 159 26.34 -3.57 11.89
CA GLY A 159 27.35 -3.97 10.92
C GLY A 159 26.79 -4.11 9.52
N PHE A 160 27.36 -5.01 8.74
CA PHE A 160 26.87 -5.33 7.40
C PHE A 160 25.89 -6.51 7.44
N GLU A 161 24.93 -6.47 6.51
CA GLU A 161 24.00 -7.56 6.23
C GLU A 161 23.94 -7.77 4.72
N ALA A 162 24.31 -8.96 4.24
CA ALA A 162 24.17 -9.34 2.85
C ALA A 162 23.06 -10.39 2.68
N SER A 163 22.24 -10.24 1.63
CA SER A 163 21.17 -11.17 1.31
C SER A 163 21.19 -11.54 -0.17
N GLY A 164 21.00 -12.82 -0.47
CA GLY A 164 20.85 -13.34 -1.81
C GLY A 164 19.61 -14.21 -1.93
N GLU A 165 18.89 -14.09 -3.04
CA GLU A 165 17.68 -14.86 -3.34
C GLU A 165 17.74 -15.44 -4.75
N ALA A 166 17.18 -16.66 -4.89
CA ALA A 166 16.93 -17.30 -6.18
C ALA A 166 15.58 -18.00 -6.16
N GLY A 167 14.86 -17.99 -7.28
CA GLY A 167 13.52 -18.56 -7.34
C GLY A 167 13.07 -18.99 -8.72
N SER A 168 11.82 -19.44 -8.79
CA SER A 168 11.12 -19.72 -10.05
C SER A 168 11.08 -18.48 -10.94
N LEU A 169 10.77 -18.67 -12.22
CA LEU A 169 10.71 -17.60 -13.21
C LEU A 169 12.07 -16.92 -13.44
N TYR A 170 13.16 -17.65 -13.20
CA TYR A 170 14.55 -17.16 -13.29
C TYR A 170 14.76 -15.89 -12.46
N THR A 171 14.19 -15.87 -11.27
CA THR A 171 14.24 -14.71 -10.38
C THR A 171 15.50 -14.74 -9.51
N TYR A 172 16.21 -13.62 -9.46
CA TYR A 172 17.38 -13.39 -8.62
C TYR A 172 17.28 -12.04 -7.92
N LYS A 173 17.71 -11.97 -6.68
CA LYS A 173 17.81 -10.71 -5.94
C LYS A 173 19.04 -10.71 -5.06
N GLY A 174 19.74 -9.59 -5.02
CA GLY A 174 20.87 -9.32 -4.14
C GLY A 174 20.64 -8.04 -3.36
N ARG A 175 20.98 -8.03 -2.06
CA ARG A 175 20.94 -6.84 -1.22
C ARG A 175 22.17 -6.77 -0.33
N LEU A 176 22.73 -5.57 -0.19
CA LEU A 176 23.76 -5.25 0.79
C LEU A 176 23.31 -4.06 1.62
N SER A 177 23.38 -4.19 2.93
CA SER A 177 23.03 -3.14 3.88
C SER A 177 24.14 -2.94 4.90
N TYR A 178 24.30 -1.70 5.36
CA TYR A 178 25.12 -1.35 6.50
C TYR A 178 24.29 -0.53 7.48
N GLY A 179 24.37 -0.84 8.76
CA GLY A 179 23.72 -0.07 9.80
C GLY A 179 24.50 -0.07 11.10
N ASN A 180 24.56 1.09 11.76
CA ASN A 180 25.19 1.20 13.06
C ASN A 180 24.67 2.42 13.84
N LYS A 181 24.75 2.33 15.18
CA LYS A 181 24.56 3.43 16.10
C LYS A 181 25.88 3.73 16.78
N PHE A 182 26.44 4.91 16.52
CA PHE A 182 27.73 5.34 17.01
C PHE A 182 27.63 6.00 18.41
N GLU A 183 28.70 5.96 19.18
CA GLU A 183 28.76 6.47 20.57
C GLU A 183 28.32 7.94 20.71
N LYS A 184 28.54 8.79 19.69
CA LYS A 184 28.12 10.19 19.68
C LYS A 184 26.67 10.44 19.32
N GLY A 185 25.85 9.38 19.23
CA GLY A 185 24.41 9.47 18.95
C GLY A 185 24.04 9.50 17.47
N LEU A 186 25.02 9.47 16.55
CA LEU A 186 24.74 9.28 15.13
C LEU A 186 24.30 7.84 14.88
N GLU A 187 23.15 7.66 14.23
CA GLU A 187 22.65 6.36 13.79
C GLU A 187 22.45 6.38 12.27
N VAL A 188 23.00 5.40 11.56
CA VAL A 188 22.99 5.33 10.09
C VAL A 188 22.53 3.97 9.61
N LEU A 189 21.67 3.95 8.61
CA LEU A 189 21.27 2.78 7.82
C LEU A 189 21.40 3.12 6.35
N VAL A 190 22.10 2.28 5.58
CA VAL A 190 22.22 2.41 4.12
C VAL A 190 22.03 1.04 3.50
N SER A 191 21.31 0.96 2.40
CA SER A 191 21.05 -0.31 1.71
C SER A 191 20.90 -0.12 0.21
N GLY A 192 21.45 -1.08 -0.55
CA GLY A 192 21.24 -1.20 -1.99
C GLY A 192 20.76 -2.60 -2.34
N SER A 193 19.81 -2.70 -3.28
CA SER A 193 19.33 -3.97 -3.81
C SER A 193 19.16 -3.96 -5.32
N LEU A 194 19.37 -5.13 -5.94
CA LEU A 194 19.18 -5.39 -7.35
C LEU A 194 18.28 -6.63 -7.48
N TYR A 195 17.37 -6.58 -8.43
CA TYR A 195 16.41 -7.65 -8.73
C TYR A 195 16.33 -7.85 -10.24
N ASP A 196 16.22 -9.11 -10.65
CA ASP A 196 16.02 -9.51 -12.03
C ASP A 196 15.14 -10.76 -12.09
N SER A 197 14.20 -10.81 -13.04
CA SER A 197 13.32 -11.94 -13.29
C SER A 197 12.92 -11.98 -14.76
N GLN A 198 12.98 -13.16 -15.36
CA GLN A 198 12.48 -13.35 -16.73
C GLN A 198 10.94 -13.52 -16.78
N GLY A 199 10.28 -13.58 -15.62
CA GLY A 199 8.83 -13.78 -15.56
C GLY A 199 8.38 -15.12 -16.15
N ASP A 200 7.09 -15.24 -16.48
CA ASP A 200 6.57 -16.43 -17.18
C ASP A 200 6.85 -16.31 -18.69
N GLN A 201 7.70 -17.18 -19.19
CA GLN A 201 8.16 -17.16 -20.57
C GLN A 201 7.11 -17.60 -21.61
N LYS A 202 5.94 -18.08 -21.18
CA LYS A 202 4.88 -18.60 -22.06
C LYS A 202 3.49 -18.39 -21.50
N LEU A 203 3.07 -17.13 -21.38
CA LEU A 203 1.72 -16.79 -20.96
C LEU A 203 0.72 -17.01 -22.10
N TYR A 204 -0.34 -17.77 -21.85
CA TYR A 204 -1.41 -18.01 -22.81
C TYR A 204 -2.66 -17.19 -22.49
N TYR A 205 -3.09 -16.43 -23.50
CA TYR A 205 -4.32 -15.62 -23.50
C TYR A 205 -5.24 -16.05 -24.64
N GLY A 206 -6.40 -16.62 -24.29
CA GLY A 206 -7.34 -17.16 -25.26
C GLY A 206 -7.93 -16.13 -26.21
N GLU A 207 -8.00 -14.87 -25.79
CA GLU A 207 -8.50 -13.73 -26.56
C GLU A 207 -7.62 -13.43 -27.79
N TYR A 208 -6.36 -13.84 -27.74
CA TYR A 208 -5.38 -13.71 -28.83
C TYR A 208 -5.07 -15.04 -29.54
N ASP A 209 -5.91 -16.09 -29.40
CA ASP A 209 -5.65 -17.39 -30.02
C ASP A 209 -5.90 -17.37 -31.52
N SER A 210 -4.92 -16.88 -32.26
CA SER A 210 -4.89 -16.84 -33.72
C SER A 210 -3.47 -17.06 -34.25
N PRO A 211 -3.29 -17.52 -35.51
CA PRO A 211 -1.96 -17.62 -36.11
C PRO A 211 -1.18 -16.30 -36.16
N ALA A 212 -1.89 -15.17 -36.30
CA ALA A 212 -1.27 -13.83 -36.36
C ALA A 212 -0.72 -13.35 -35.02
N THR A 213 -1.19 -13.90 -33.92
CA THR A 213 -0.86 -13.53 -32.54
C THR A 213 -0.17 -14.69 -31.81
N ASN A 214 0.65 -15.46 -32.51
CA ASN A 214 1.39 -16.59 -31.94
C ASN A 214 0.51 -17.58 -31.17
N PHE A 215 -0.73 -17.82 -31.66
CA PHE A 215 -1.72 -18.71 -31.01
C PHE A 215 -1.97 -18.34 -29.55
N GLY A 216 -2.08 -17.06 -29.25
CA GLY A 216 -2.35 -16.54 -27.90
C GLY A 216 -1.19 -16.67 -26.92
N ILE A 217 0.00 -17.03 -27.36
CA ILE A 217 1.17 -17.19 -26.48
C ILE A 217 2.01 -15.92 -26.50
N ALA A 218 2.02 -15.17 -25.39
CA ALA A 218 3.01 -14.13 -25.13
C ALA A 218 4.32 -14.82 -24.68
N LYS A 219 5.32 -14.74 -25.54
CA LYS A 219 6.61 -15.42 -25.34
C LYS A 219 7.68 -14.41 -24.94
N ASP A 220 8.34 -14.66 -23.80
CA ASP A 220 9.45 -13.83 -23.28
C ASP A 220 9.09 -12.34 -23.23
N CYS A 221 7.89 -12.00 -22.71
CA CYS A 221 7.32 -10.64 -22.62
C CYS A 221 6.94 -10.24 -21.18
N ASP A 222 7.39 -10.99 -20.15
CA ASP A 222 7.00 -10.77 -18.74
C ASP A 222 8.20 -10.39 -17.85
N ASP A 223 9.33 -10.00 -18.46
CA ASP A 223 10.58 -9.64 -17.78
C ASP A 223 10.39 -8.46 -16.82
N GLU A 224 11.07 -8.52 -15.69
CA GLU A 224 11.07 -7.46 -14.70
C GLU A 224 12.42 -7.31 -14.01
N GLY A 225 12.90 -6.07 -13.87
CA GLY A 225 14.12 -5.79 -13.15
C GLY A 225 14.06 -4.45 -12.42
N TYR A 226 14.73 -4.35 -11.28
CA TYR A 226 14.87 -3.07 -10.57
C TYR A 226 16.19 -2.91 -9.85
N GLY A 227 16.58 -1.65 -9.65
CA GLY A 227 17.61 -1.22 -8.72
C GLY A 227 17.02 -0.28 -7.67
N SER A 228 17.38 -0.47 -6.40
CA SER A 228 16.89 0.31 -5.28
C SER A 228 18.01 0.72 -4.34
N PHE A 229 17.94 1.95 -3.84
CA PHE A 229 18.81 2.49 -2.80
C PHE A 229 17.96 3.16 -1.73
N PHE A 230 18.29 2.92 -0.46
CA PHE A 230 17.68 3.56 0.70
C PHE A 230 18.75 4.00 1.68
N GLY A 231 18.62 5.21 2.22
CA GLY A 231 19.49 5.76 3.26
C GLY A 231 18.70 6.48 4.34
N LYS A 232 19.12 6.30 5.60
CA LYS A 232 18.54 6.97 6.77
C LYS A 232 19.65 7.30 7.76
N ALA A 233 19.70 8.54 8.22
CA ALA A 233 20.63 8.99 9.24
C ALA A 233 19.90 9.81 10.30
N SER A 234 20.07 9.47 11.57
CA SER A 234 19.49 10.19 12.70
C SER A 234 20.61 10.73 13.58
N PHE A 235 20.49 12.00 13.97
CA PHE A 235 21.46 12.66 14.85
C PHE A 235 20.75 13.69 15.73
N TYR A 236 20.74 13.45 17.04
CA TYR A 236 19.91 14.19 18.00
C TYR A 236 18.45 14.25 17.57
N ASP A 237 17.90 15.45 17.40
CA ASP A 237 16.50 15.72 17.07
C ASP A 237 16.23 15.62 15.55
N PHE A 238 17.25 15.38 14.71
CA PHE A 238 17.14 15.34 13.26
C PHE A 238 17.18 13.91 12.73
N THR A 239 16.32 13.63 11.74
CA THR A 239 16.39 12.43 10.91
C THR A 239 16.31 12.83 9.45
N LEU A 240 17.33 12.46 8.68
CA LEU A 240 17.35 12.56 7.23
C LEU A 240 17.20 11.17 6.64
N GLN A 241 16.26 11.00 5.71
CA GLN A 241 16.11 9.76 4.96
C GLN A 241 15.85 10.05 3.49
N GLY A 242 16.15 9.07 2.63
CA GLY A 242 15.85 9.15 1.21
C GLY A 242 15.92 7.80 0.54
N ALA A 243 15.28 7.72 -0.59
CA ALA A 243 15.30 6.53 -1.44
C ALA A 243 15.44 6.92 -2.92
N TYR A 244 16.01 6.01 -3.68
CA TYR A 244 15.98 6.01 -5.13
C TYR A 244 15.63 4.61 -5.60
N HIS A 245 14.68 4.50 -6.53
CA HIS A 245 14.23 3.24 -7.09
C HIS A 245 13.93 3.42 -8.57
N LYS A 246 14.36 2.44 -9.38
CA LYS A 246 14.03 2.37 -10.80
C LYS A 246 13.70 0.95 -11.18
N ARG A 247 12.48 0.74 -11.69
CA ARG A 247 11.96 -0.53 -12.17
C ARG A 247 11.74 -0.47 -13.68
N LYS A 248 12.02 -1.57 -14.37
CA LYS A 248 11.60 -1.84 -15.74
C LYS A 248 10.73 -3.10 -15.74
N LYS A 249 9.57 -3.07 -16.40
CA LYS A 249 8.65 -4.20 -16.55
C LYS A 249 8.18 -4.31 -18.00
N GLU A 250 8.23 -5.49 -18.57
CA GLU A 250 7.57 -5.81 -19.85
C GLU A 250 6.11 -6.20 -19.61
N VAL A 251 5.22 -5.80 -20.52
CA VAL A 251 3.76 -5.96 -20.39
C VAL A 251 3.26 -7.00 -21.39
N PRO A 252 2.91 -8.23 -20.93
CA PRO A 252 2.59 -9.36 -21.80
C PRO A 252 1.15 -9.38 -22.31
N THR A 253 0.26 -8.54 -21.76
CA THR A 253 -1.19 -8.69 -21.88
C THR A 253 -1.80 -8.06 -23.13
N GLY A 254 -1.04 -7.29 -23.90
CA GLY A 254 -1.58 -6.52 -25.04
C GLY A 254 -2.57 -5.44 -24.60
N SER A 255 -2.41 -4.91 -23.35
CA SER A 255 -3.23 -3.83 -22.82
C SER A 255 -3.22 -2.58 -23.70
N TRP A 256 -4.28 -1.78 -23.61
CA TRP A 256 -4.50 -0.57 -24.44
C TRP A 256 -4.51 -0.83 -25.95
N GLY A 257 -4.74 -2.09 -26.41
CA GLY A 257 -4.72 -2.44 -27.83
C GLY A 257 -3.31 -2.51 -28.45
N THR A 258 -2.27 -2.64 -27.63
CA THR A 258 -0.90 -2.79 -28.09
C THR A 258 -0.69 -4.12 -28.83
N VAL A 259 0.30 -4.18 -29.70
CA VAL A 259 0.65 -5.39 -30.43
C VAL A 259 0.99 -6.50 -29.44
N PHE A 260 0.20 -7.56 -29.47
CA PHE A 260 0.36 -8.73 -28.60
C PHE A 260 1.66 -9.49 -28.95
N ASN A 261 2.26 -10.12 -27.93
CA ASN A 261 3.51 -10.89 -28.05
C ASN A 261 4.69 -10.03 -28.56
N SER A 262 4.79 -8.78 -28.07
CA SER A 262 5.87 -7.86 -28.39
C SER A 262 6.70 -7.51 -27.17
N GLN A 263 8.01 -7.83 -27.20
CA GLN A 263 8.99 -7.48 -26.14
C GLN A 263 9.27 -5.96 -26.05
N GLY A 264 8.68 -5.15 -26.95
CA GLY A 264 8.82 -3.69 -26.93
C GLY A 264 7.79 -2.99 -26.04
N ASN A 265 6.72 -3.69 -25.63
CA ASN A 265 5.72 -3.17 -24.71
C ASN A 265 6.27 -3.19 -23.27
N ARG A 266 6.68 -2.02 -22.77
CA ARG A 266 7.36 -1.94 -21.47
C ARG A 266 7.05 -0.64 -20.75
N ILE A 267 7.14 -0.70 -19.44
CA ILE A 267 7.04 0.44 -18.54
C ILE A 267 8.30 0.59 -17.71
N ILE A 268 8.62 1.83 -17.37
CA ILE A 268 9.68 2.21 -16.43
C ILE A 268 9.05 3.10 -15.38
N ASP A 269 9.20 2.71 -14.14
CA ASP A 269 8.84 3.52 -12.96
C ASP A 269 10.13 3.96 -12.26
N GLU A 270 10.26 5.25 -12.02
CA GLU A 270 11.40 5.80 -11.26
C GLU A 270 10.87 6.69 -10.14
N ARG A 271 11.31 6.44 -8.93
CA ARG A 271 10.91 7.17 -7.74
C ARG A 271 12.12 7.57 -6.92
N ALA A 272 12.18 8.84 -6.50
CA ALA A 272 13.14 9.29 -5.51
C ALA A 272 12.47 10.24 -4.52
N TYR A 273 12.97 10.29 -3.30
CA TYR A 273 12.60 11.31 -2.33
C TYR A 273 13.74 11.59 -1.36
N LEU A 274 13.68 12.76 -0.77
CA LEU A 274 14.51 13.17 0.36
C LEU A 274 13.59 13.77 1.42
N ASP A 275 13.72 13.36 2.69
CA ASP A 275 12.85 13.75 3.79
C ASP A 275 13.67 14.07 5.03
N LEU A 276 13.58 15.31 5.49
CA LEU A 276 14.23 15.81 6.70
C LEU A 276 13.18 16.04 7.80
N LYS A 277 13.32 15.33 8.91
CA LYS A 277 12.49 15.49 10.11
C LYS A 277 13.25 16.15 11.22
N TYR A 278 12.55 16.96 11.99
CA TYR A 278 13.00 17.51 13.26
C TYR A 278 11.94 17.27 14.32
N GLU A 279 12.28 16.60 15.42
CA GLU A 279 11.36 16.27 16.50
C GLU A 279 11.99 16.66 17.84
N ARG A 280 11.31 17.52 18.59
CA ARG A 280 11.82 18.00 19.89
C ARG A 280 10.71 18.27 20.88
N GLU A 281 10.96 17.89 22.12
CA GLU A 281 10.18 18.35 23.25
C GLU A 281 10.71 19.71 23.72
N LEU A 282 9.86 20.73 23.64
CA LEU A 282 10.11 22.10 24.05
C LEU A 282 9.71 22.29 25.53
N ALA A 283 9.90 23.52 26.05
CA ALA A 283 9.46 23.85 27.39
C ALA A 283 7.96 23.59 27.60
N TYR A 284 7.59 23.28 28.83
CA TYR A 284 6.20 23.01 29.23
C TYR A 284 5.55 21.80 28.55
N GLU A 285 6.32 20.74 28.25
CA GLU A 285 5.85 19.49 27.61
C GLU A 285 5.20 19.71 26.22
N LEU A 286 5.54 20.82 25.56
CA LEU A 286 5.12 21.09 24.19
C LEU A 286 6.02 20.29 23.23
N LYS A 287 5.45 19.35 22.48
CA LYS A 287 6.19 18.61 21.46
C LYS A 287 6.02 19.29 20.11
N PHE A 288 7.13 19.54 19.46
CA PHE A 288 7.19 20.07 18.11
C PHE A 288 7.71 18.98 17.16
N LYS A 289 7.03 18.80 16.02
CA LYS A 289 7.50 17.99 14.90
C LYS A 289 7.42 18.81 13.62
N GLY A 290 8.54 18.85 12.91
CA GLY A 290 8.66 19.49 11.61
C GLY A 290 9.19 18.50 10.57
N ARG A 291 8.74 18.66 9.34
CA ARG A 291 9.19 17.87 8.19
C ARG A 291 9.34 18.79 6.99
N LEU A 292 10.41 18.57 6.21
CA LEU A 292 10.60 19.14 4.88
C LEU A 292 10.98 18.00 3.94
N TYR A 293 10.43 17.99 2.74
CA TYR A 293 10.71 16.92 1.78
C TYR A 293 10.75 17.42 0.35
N TYR A 294 11.46 16.63 -0.48
CA TYR A 294 11.48 16.70 -1.93
C TYR A 294 11.08 15.35 -2.49
N ASP A 295 10.23 15.35 -3.53
CA ASP A 295 9.75 14.19 -4.25
C ASP A 295 10.06 14.28 -5.74
N HIS A 296 10.50 13.17 -6.31
CA HIS A 296 10.67 12.97 -7.75
C HIS A 296 9.94 11.71 -8.19
N TYR A 297 9.24 11.79 -9.31
CA TYR A 297 8.63 10.65 -9.99
C TYR A 297 8.80 10.79 -11.49
N PHE A 298 9.16 9.69 -12.13
CA PHE A 298 9.19 9.57 -13.58
C PHE A 298 8.54 8.26 -13.98
N TYR A 299 7.64 8.34 -14.97
CA TYR A 299 7.04 7.20 -15.64
C TYR A 299 7.36 7.27 -17.13
N SER A 300 7.59 6.09 -17.73
CA SER A 300 7.80 5.93 -19.16
C SER A 300 7.15 4.64 -19.64
N GLY A 301 6.10 4.75 -20.45
CA GLY A 301 5.54 3.67 -21.23
C GLY A 301 6.07 3.70 -22.68
N ASP A 302 6.58 2.60 -23.18
CA ASP A 302 6.83 2.37 -24.61
C ASP A 302 5.82 1.29 -25.06
N TYR A 303 4.95 1.65 -26.02
CA TYR A 303 3.84 0.82 -26.45
C TYR A 303 3.87 0.66 -27.96
N ILE A 304 3.91 -0.56 -28.45
CA ILE A 304 3.94 -0.83 -29.89
C ILE A 304 2.52 -0.98 -30.40
N PHE A 305 2.14 -0.13 -31.33
CA PHE A 305 0.87 -0.20 -32.05
C PHE A 305 1.08 -0.51 -33.53
N ASP A 306 0.06 -1.12 -34.14
CA ASP A 306 -0.04 -1.27 -35.58
C ASP A 306 -0.94 -0.19 -36.16
N PHE A 307 -0.38 0.74 -36.88
CA PHE A 307 -1.07 1.86 -37.52
C PHE A 307 -1.50 1.55 -38.96
N ALA A 308 -1.36 0.30 -39.42
CA ALA A 308 -1.81 -0.09 -40.76
C ALA A 308 -3.33 -0.08 -40.85
N ALA A 309 -3.86 0.38 -41.96
CA ALA A 309 -5.27 0.18 -42.27
C ALA A 309 -5.58 -1.34 -42.43
N PRO A 310 -6.77 -1.80 -42.05
CA PRO A 310 -7.16 -3.20 -42.15
C PRO A 310 -6.87 -3.80 -43.55
N GLY A 311 -6.16 -4.92 -43.59
CA GLY A 311 -5.78 -5.60 -44.81
C GLY A 311 -4.44 -5.18 -45.44
N ASN A 312 -3.78 -4.16 -44.89
CA ASN A 312 -2.43 -3.78 -45.32
C ASN A 312 -1.36 -4.49 -44.46
N PRO A 313 -0.09 -4.56 -44.97
CA PRO A 313 1.02 -5.01 -44.13
C PRO A 313 1.15 -4.16 -42.85
N PRO A 314 1.55 -4.75 -41.70
CA PRO A 314 1.70 -4.04 -40.46
C PRO A 314 2.61 -2.81 -40.56
N LEU A 315 2.15 -1.69 -40.01
CA LEU A 315 2.90 -0.45 -39.84
C LEU A 315 3.15 -0.24 -38.34
N LEU A 316 4.17 -0.93 -37.83
CA LEU A 316 4.48 -0.90 -36.40
C LEU A 316 5.23 0.38 -36.01
N ALA A 317 4.74 1.08 -34.99
CA ALA A 317 5.47 2.18 -34.40
C ALA A 317 5.33 2.14 -32.86
N THR A 318 6.30 2.75 -32.18
CA THR A 318 6.29 2.85 -30.72
C THR A 318 5.67 4.16 -30.27
N ALA A 319 4.51 4.08 -29.69
CA ALA A 319 3.95 5.20 -28.92
C ALA A 319 4.72 5.35 -27.59
N LYS A 320 4.90 6.57 -27.16
CA LYS A 320 5.65 6.92 -25.93
C LYS A 320 4.76 7.75 -25.02
N ASP A 321 4.50 7.20 -23.84
CA ASP A 321 3.86 7.91 -22.74
C ASP A 321 4.92 8.30 -21.70
N ARG A 322 4.97 9.56 -21.32
CA ARG A 322 5.99 10.11 -20.42
C ARG A 322 5.35 11.02 -19.41
N THR A 323 5.74 10.82 -18.16
CA THR A 323 5.26 11.61 -17.04
C THR A 323 6.41 11.98 -16.12
N TYR A 324 6.50 13.26 -15.75
CA TYR A 324 7.46 13.78 -14.78
C TYR A 324 6.75 14.55 -13.67
N SER A 325 7.09 14.24 -12.43
CA SER A 325 6.61 14.98 -11.27
C SER A 325 7.77 15.34 -10.35
N GLU A 326 7.81 16.61 -9.93
CA GLU A 326 8.75 17.10 -8.92
C GLU A 326 7.98 18.01 -7.96
N ALA A 327 8.13 17.73 -6.67
CA ALA A 327 7.43 18.47 -5.63
C ALA A 327 8.31 18.71 -4.41
N VAL A 328 8.03 19.80 -3.71
CA VAL A 328 8.53 20.07 -2.37
C VAL A 328 7.37 20.25 -1.42
N GLY A 329 7.58 19.91 -0.16
CA GLY A 329 6.54 20.13 0.83
C GLY A 329 7.09 20.15 2.23
N GLY A 330 6.22 20.52 3.16
CA GLY A 330 6.55 20.55 4.56
C GLY A 330 5.31 20.42 5.42
N GLU A 331 5.51 19.89 6.60
CA GLU A 331 4.51 19.73 7.64
C GLU A 331 5.08 20.18 8.97
N MET A 332 4.26 20.84 9.77
CA MET A 332 4.58 21.16 11.15
C MET A 332 3.41 20.80 12.04
N ASN A 333 3.68 20.23 13.20
CA ASN A 333 2.66 20.05 14.23
C ASN A 333 3.20 20.32 15.63
N LEU A 334 2.30 20.77 16.48
CA LEU A 334 2.48 21.02 17.89
C LEU A 334 1.51 20.11 18.65
N SER A 335 2.01 19.39 19.63
CA SER A 335 1.16 18.62 20.52
C SER A 335 1.45 18.90 21.98
N LYS A 336 0.37 18.95 22.79
CA LYS A 336 0.46 19.22 24.22
C LYS A 336 -0.69 18.59 24.98
N THR A 337 -0.41 18.06 26.18
CA THR A 337 -1.44 17.64 27.12
C THR A 337 -1.83 18.80 28.02
N LEU A 338 -3.12 19.20 27.98
CA LEU A 338 -3.70 20.25 28.82
C LEU A 338 -4.58 19.64 29.90
N PHE A 339 -4.51 20.21 31.11
CA PHE A 339 -5.32 19.79 32.26
C PHE A 339 -5.25 18.28 32.58
N LYS A 340 -4.17 17.60 32.13
CA LYS A 340 -3.94 16.13 32.22
C LYS A 340 -5.03 15.27 31.56
N LYS A 341 -5.92 15.86 30.77
CA LYS A 341 -7.09 15.20 30.16
C LYS A 341 -7.26 15.45 28.68
N HIS A 342 -6.75 16.55 28.16
CA HIS A 342 -6.87 16.93 26.75
C HIS A 342 -5.51 16.81 26.06
N LYS A 343 -5.38 15.89 25.15
CA LYS A 343 -4.17 15.79 24.33
C LYS A 343 -4.45 16.41 22.97
N LEU A 344 -4.02 17.66 22.82
CA LEU A 344 -4.28 18.48 21.65
C LEU A 344 -3.14 18.33 20.65
N ILE A 345 -3.49 18.29 19.36
CA ILE A 345 -2.61 18.48 18.21
C ILE A 345 -3.15 19.58 17.34
N LEU A 346 -2.28 20.52 16.99
CA LEU A 346 -2.50 21.51 15.94
C LEU A 346 -1.39 21.36 14.92
N GLY A 347 -1.73 21.28 13.64
CA GLY A 347 -0.73 21.17 12.58
C GLY A 347 -1.16 21.81 11.27
N GLY A 348 -0.17 22.00 10.41
CA GLY A 348 -0.34 22.52 9.07
C GLY A 348 0.61 21.85 8.09
N GLU A 349 0.20 21.78 6.85
CA GLU A 349 0.93 21.17 5.74
C GLU A 349 0.85 22.07 4.51
N TYR A 350 1.95 22.14 3.75
CA TYR A 350 2.00 22.77 2.43
C TYR A 350 2.77 21.88 1.48
N ARG A 351 2.25 21.68 0.25
CA ARG A 351 2.90 20.96 -0.84
C ARG A 351 2.81 21.78 -2.11
N TYR A 352 3.94 21.88 -2.82
CA TYR A 352 4.04 22.54 -4.11
C TYR A 352 4.69 21.61 -5.13
N ALA A 353 3.90 21.14 -6.09
CA ALA A 353 4.39 20.45 -7.27
C ALA A 353 4.79 21.52 -8.29
N PHE A 354 6.10 21.75 -8.42
CA PHE A 354 6.62 22.74 -9.36
C PHE A 354 6.80 22.18 -10.77
N ARG A 355 6.62 20.86 -10.92
CA ARG A 355 6.59 20.16 -12.19
C ARG A 355 5.58 19.02 -12.15
N GLN A 356 4.64 19.03 -13.10
CA GLN A 356 3.67 17.98 -13.35
C GLN A 356 3.47 17.88 -14.85
N ASP A 357 4.39 17.18 -15.53
CA ASP A 357 4.42 17.09 -16.99
C ASP A 357 3.85 15.75 -17.43
N GLN A 358 2.99 15.78 -18.46
CA GLN A 358 2.47 14.60 -19.15
C GLN A 358 2.66 14.78 -20.66
N ALA A 359 3.21 13.79 -21.32
CA ALA A 359 3.40 13.84 -22.78
C ALA A 359 3.07 12.49 -23.41
N TYR A 360 2.34 12.50 -24.51
CA TYR A 360 2.05 11.33 -25.31
C TYR A 360 2.40 11.58 -26.78
N SER A 361 3.09 10.65 -27.39
CA SER A 361 3.47 10.69 -28.80
C SER A 361 3.33 9.31 -29.43
N GLU A 362 2.85 9.28 -30.64
CA GLU A 362 2.86 8.12 -31.53
C GLU A 362 3.96 8.31 -32.60
N ILE A 363 3.59 8.34 -33.87
CA ILE A 363 4.49 8.71 -34.96
C ILE A 363 4.86 10.20 -34.89
N ILE A 364 3.92 11.02 -34.39
CA ILE A 364 4.09 12.44 -34.10
C ILE A 364 3.70 12.74 -32.65
N PRO A 365 4.13 13.87 -32.07
CA PRO A 365 3.62 14.34 -30.79
C PRO A 365 2.11 14.60 -30.86
N ILE A 366 1.36 14.05 -29.88
CA ILE A 366 -0.10 14.19 -29.77
C ILE A 366 -0.48 15.10 -28.61
N PHE A 367 0.21 14.95 -27.47
CA PHE A 367 -0.09 15.68 -26.25
C PHE A 367 1.21 16.02 -25.52
N ASP A 368 1.30 17.24 -25.02
CA ASP A 368 2.42 17.74 -24.22
C ASP A 368 1.89 18.84 -23.29
N ASP A 369 1.81 18.51 -21.99
CA ASP A 369 1.18 19.35 -20.96
C ASP A 369 2.13 19.56 -19.79
N HIS A 370 2.32 20.82 -19.39
CA HIS A 370 3.21 21.22 -18.30
C HIS A 370 2.42 22.00 -17.26
N ARG A 371 2.46 21.54 -16.01
CA ARG A 371 1.68 22.14 -14.92
C ARG A 371 2.47 22.30 -13.65
N THR A 372 1.92 23.14 -12.81
CA THR A 372 2.26 23.27 -11.39
C THR A 372 0.99 23.16 -10.56
N GLY A 373 1.11 22.71 -9.34
CA GLY A 373 -0.01 22.59 -8.43
C GLY A 373 0.40 22.81 -6.99
N TRP A 374 -0.52 23.26 -6.16
CA TRP A 374 -0.28 23.39 -4.73
C TRP A 374 -1.50 22.95 -3.92
N ASN A 375 -1.25 22.52 -2.73
CA ASN A 375 -2.26 22.37 -1.68
C ASN A 375 -1.69 22.77 -0.33
N TRP A 376 -2.55 23.27 0.55
CA TRP A 376 -2.25 23.47 1.94
C TRP A 376 -3.38 22.97 2.83
N ALA A 377 -3.04 22.69 4.09
CA ALA A 377 -4.01 22.23 5.06
C ALA A 377 -3.71 22.71 6.46
N LEU A 378 -4.78 22.86 7.24
CA LEU A 378 -4.73 23.03 8.69
C LEU A 378 -5.57 21.96 9.36
N TYR A 379 -5.07 21.40 10.46
CA TYR A 379 -5.80 20.39 11.23
C TYR A 379 -5.66 20.60 12.73
N LEU A 380 -6.72 20.20 13.44
CA LEU A 380 -6.80 20.22 14.89
C LEU A 380 -7.43 18.92 15.35
N GLN A 381 -6.86 18.29 16.37
CA GLN A 381 -7.44 17.11 17.02
C GLN A 381 -7.29 17.22 18.54
N ASP A 382 -8.30 16.77 19.27
CA ASP A 382 -8.30 16.59 20.71
C ASP A 382 -8.63 15.14 21.09
N GLU A 383 -7.80 14.53 21.92
CA GLU A 383 -8.14 13.32 22.65
C GLU A 383 -8.47 13.72 24.09
N PHE A 384 -9.74 13.63 24.45
CA PHE A 384 -10.25 13.99 25.75
C PHE A 384 -10.54 12.76 26.62
N GLU A 385 -9.78 12.59 27.68
CA GLU A 385 -10.03 11.59 28.71
C GLU A 385 -11.17 12.05 29.64
N ILE A 386 -12.41 11.67 29.29
CA ILE A 386 -13.59 11.98 30.11
C ILE A 386 -13.48 11.27 31.46
N LEU A 387 -13.24 9.95 31.40
CA LEU A 387 -12.95 9.06 32.51
C LEU A 387 -11.74 8.20 32.17
N LYS A 388 -11.09 7.56 33.14
CA LYS A 388 -9.95 6.67 32.90
C LYS A 388 -10.24 5.54 31.90
N ASN A 389 -11.52 5.15 31.78
CA ASN A 389 -11.98 4.10 30.88
C ASN A 389 -12.88 4.62 29.74
N LEU A 390 -13.00 5.95 29.58
CA LEU A 390 -13.80 6.55 28.51
C LEU A 390 -13.08 7.74 27.90
N LYS A 391 -12.73 7.61 26.61
CA LYS A 391 -12.05 8.63 25.83
C LYS A 391 -12.93 9.07 24.66
N LEU A 392 -12.90 10.36 24.37
CA LEU A 392 -13.47 10.97 23.17
C LEU A 392 -12.30 11.47 22.32
N ASN A 393 -12.25 11.11 21.06
CA ASN A 393 -11.33 11.72 20.09
C ASN A 393 -12.15 12.48 19.06
N ALA A 394 -11.82 13.75 18.84
CA ALA A 394 -12.45 14.60 17.85
C ALA A 394 -11.38 15.36 17.06
N GLY A 395 -11.50 15.37 15.75
CA GLY A 395 -10.55 16.02 14.86
C GLY A 395 -11.23 16.63 13.64
N VAL A 396 -10.62 17.67 13.12
CA VAL A 396 -11.04 18.35 11.89
C VAL A 396 -9.82 18.73 11.07
N ARG A 397 -9.97 18.69 9.75
CA ARG A 397 -8.99 19.19 8.80
C ARG A 397 -9.69 19.96 7.69
N TYR A 398 -9.10 21.08 7.34
CA TYR A 398 -9.43 21.83 6.13
C TYR A 398 -8.25 21.75 5.18
N ASP A 399 -8.54 21.37 3.94
CA ASP A 399 -7.57 21.34 2.84
C ASP A 399 -8.03 22.30 1.75
N ASP A 400 -7.10 22.97 1.08
CA ASP A 400 -7.34 23.82 -0.08
C ASP A 400 -6.36 23.48 -1.20
N TYR A 401 -6.92 23.24 -2.40
CA TYR A 401 -6.20 22.77 -3.59
C TYR A 401 -6.33 23.78 -4.72
N SER A 402 -5.23 23.99 -5.45
CA SER A 402 -5.22 24.84 -6.65
C SER A 402 -6.17 24.36 -7.76
N THR A 403 -6.64 23.12 -7.71
CA THR A 403 -7.46 22.49 -8.76
C THR A 403 -8.97 22.60 -8.51
N PHE A 404 -9.43 22.38 -7.27
CA PHE A 404 -10.88 22.32 -6.94
C PHE A 404 -11.27 23.15 -5.70
N GLY A 405 -10.31 23.83 -5.03
CA GLY A 405 -10.59 24.64 -3.83
C GLY A 405 -10.66 23.81 -2.55
N GLY A 406 -11.54 24.22 -1.63
CA GLY A 406 -11.56 23.78 -0.25
C GLY A 406 -12.39 22.53 0.04
N THR A 407 -11.94 21.73 1.02
CA THR A 407 -12.70 20.60 1.57
C THR A 407 -12.52 20.50 3.09
N PHE A 408 -13.58 20.05 3.79
CA PHE A 408 -13.62 19.95 5.25
C PHE A 408 -13.93 18.52 5.70
N ASN A 409 -13.03 17.93 6.53
CA ASN A 409 -13.05 16.53 6.86
C ASN A 409 -13.04 16.32 8.38
N PRO A 410 -14.22 16.20 9.03
CA PRO A 410 -14.34 15.90 10.44
C PRO A 410 -14.19 14.41 10.73
N ARG A 411 -13.72 14.09 11.94
CA ARG A 411 -13.66 12.74 12.51
C ARG A 411 -14.03 12.79 13.99
N GLY A 412 -14.70 11.74 14.47
CA GLY A 412 -15.00 11.57 15.89
C GLY A 412 -14.97 10.10 16.26
N SER A 413 -14.55 9.80 17.49
CA SER A 413 -14.65 8.45 18.04
C SER A 413 -14.84 8.45 19.55
N ILE A 414 -15.58 7.47 20.03
CA ILE A 414 -15.74 7.15 21.46
C ILE A 414 -15.04 5.82 21.69
N ILE A 415 -14.14 5.77 22.67
CA ILE A 415 -13.41 4.59 23.07
C ILE A 415 -13.76 4.31 24.52
N TYR A 416 -14.37 3.14 24.77
CA TYR A 416 -14.84 2.74 26.09
C TYR A 416 -14.24 1.39 26.48
N LEU A 417 -13.62 1.35 27.65
CA LEU A 417 -13.04 0.17 28.27
C LEU A 417 -13.92 -0.26 29.47
N PRO A 418 -15.02 -0.99 29.24
CA PRO A 418 -15.90 -1.42 30.36
C PRO A 418 -15.18 -2.33 31.35
N PHE A 419 -14.21 -3.10 30.89
CA PHE A 419 -13.35 -3.98 31.66
C PHE A 419 -11.90 -3.87 31.16
N GLU A 420 -10.93 -4.26 31.97
CA GLU A 420 -9.48 -4.15 31.64
C GLU A 420 -9.10 -4.78 30.30
N LYS A 421 -9.82 -5.81 29.88
CA LYS A 421 -9.51 -6.61 28.67
C LYS A 421 -10.61 -6.55 27.60
N THR A 422 -11.47 -5.55 27.67
CA THR A 422 -12.58 -5.32 26.72
C THR A 422 -12.54 -3.89 26.22
N VAL A 423 -12.52 -3.69 24.92
CA VAL A 423 -12.54 -2.36 24.31
C VAL A 423 -13.64 -2.27 23.26
N LEU A 424 -14.44 -1.23 23.39
CA LEU A 424 -15.49 -0.84 22.45
C LEU A 424 -15.10 0.48 21.80
N LYS A 425 -15.16 0.54 20.47
CA LYS A 425 -14.92 1.79 19.75
C LYS A 425 -16.09 2.06 18.81
N LEU A 426 -16.63 3.27 18.87
CA LEU A 426 -17.56 3.78 17.85
C LEU A 426 -16.85 4.92 17.13
N ILE A 427 -16.73 4.80 15.80
CA ILE A 427 -15.91 5.69 14.99
C ILE A 427 -16.77 6.23 13.85
N TYR A 428 -16.74 7.55 13.68
CA TYR A 428 -17.27 8.24 12.51
C TYR A 428 -16.15 9.04 11.85
N GLY A 429 -16.09 9.04 10.53
CA GLY A 429 -15.13 9.85 9.80
C GLY A 429 -15.59 10.18 8.39
N ARG A 430 -15.19 11.37 7.94
CA ARG A 430 -15.23 11.77 6.53
C ARG A 430 -13.82 11.80 5.99
N ALA A 431 -13.68 11.43 4.72
CA ALA A 431 -12.45 11.57 3.97
C ALA A 431 -12.75 11.95 2.52
N PHE A 432 -11.73 12.35 1.80
CA PHE A 432 -11.83 12.72 0.41
C PHE A 432 -10.63 12.21 -0.41
N ARG A 433 -10.81 12.14 -1.71
CA ARG A 433 -9.74 12.01 -2.70
C ARG A 433 -9.83 13.18 -3.69
N ALA A 434 -8.75 13.92 -3.81
CA ALA A 434 -8.62 14.93 -4.85
C ALA A 434 -8.63 14.26 -6.23
N PRO A 435 -9.24 14.86 -7.26
CA PRO A 435 -8.97 14.47 -8.63
C PRO A 435 -7.48 14.62 -8.92
N ASN A 436 -6.86 13.62 -9.52
CA ASN A 436 -5.45 13.69 -9.86
C ASN A 436 -5.19 14.38 -11.21
N VAL A 437 -3.94 14.68 -11.53
CA VAL A 437 -3.57 15.44 -12.73
C VAL A 437 -3.91 14.67 -14.01
N TYR A 438 -3.75 13.35 -13.99
CA TYR A 438 -4.10 12.49 -15.12
C TYR A 438 -5.62 12.53 -15.39
N GLU A 439 -6.46 12.40 -14.39
CA GLU A 439 -7.92 12.45 -14.52
C GLU A 439 -8.43 13.81 -15.05
N LEU A 440 -7.76 14.90 -14.61
CA LEU A 440 -8.17 16.25 -14.98
C LEU A 440 -7.73 16.66 -16.38
N TYR A 441 -6.54 16.25 -16.83
CA TYR A 441 -5.89 16.92 -17.94
C TYR A 441 -5.42 16.02 -19.08
N TYR A 442 -5.26 14.70 -18.85
CA TYR A 442 -4.78 13.82 -19.89
C TYR A 442 -5.74 13.70 -21.07
N THR A 443 -5.18 13.65 -22.27
CA THR A 443 -5.90 13.36 -23.52
C THR A 443 -4.93 12.74 -24.52
N ASP A 444 -5.41 11.79 -25.32
CA ASP A 444 -4.68 11.24 -26.44
C ASP A 444 -5.27 11.74 -27.79
N ASN A 445 -6.29 12.62 -27.73
CA ASN A 445 -7.03 13.15 -28.86
C ASN A 445 -7.66 12.10 -29.82
N SER A 446 -7.68 10.85 -29.43
CA SER A 446 -8.20 9.74 -30.25
C SER A 446 -9.21 8.86 -29.51
N THR A 447 -8.93 8.53 -28.26
CA THR A 447 -9.78 7.65 -27.45
C THR A 447 -10.20 8.30 -26.14
N MET A 448 -9.44 9.26 -25.62
CA MET A 448 -9.64 9.86 -24.31
C MET A 448 -9.56 11.39 -24.34
N LYS A 449 -10.44 12.02 -23.58
CA LYS A 449 -10.47 13.49 -23.40
C LYS A 449 -10.43 13.90 -21.93
N SER A 450 -9.85 15.07 -21.67
CA SER A 450 -9.72 15.65 -20.33
C SER A 450 -11.04 16.16 -19.75
N ASN A 451 -11.16 16.18 -18.41
CA ASN A 451 -12.25 16.87 -17.71
C ASN A 451 -11.69 17.68 -16.53
N ARG A 452 -11.62 19.00 -16.71
CA ARG A 452 -11.09 19.93 -15.71
C ARG A 452 -12.07 20.28 -14.58
N ASN A 453 -13.31 19.79 -14.66
CA ASN A 453 -14.40 20.14 -13.75
C ASN A 453 -14.73 18.97 -12.80
N LEU A 454 -13.74 18.15 -12.44
CA LEU A 454 -13.94 17.08 -11.49
C LEU A 454 -13.96 17.62 -10.06
N ASP A 455 -14.96 17.17 -9.30
CA ASP A 455 -15.06 17.36 -7.86
C ASP A 455 -14.29 16.27 -7.10
N PRO A 456 -13.84 16.50 -5.87
CA PRO A 456 -13.24 15.46 -5.06
C PRO A 456 -14.25 14.38 -4.67
N GLU A 457 -13.82 13.11 -4.71
CA GLU A 457 -14.58 12.00 -4.14
C GLU A 457 -14.72 12.17 -2.63
N LYS A 458 -15.87 11.81 -2.05
CA LYS A 458 -16.16 11.94 -0.63
C LYS A 458 -16.63 10.62 -0.05
N ILE A 459 -16.03 10.19 1.07
CA ILE A 459 -16.49 9.04 1.82
C ILE A 459 -16.99 9.46 3.20
N GLN A 460 -18.05 8.80 3.64
CA GLN A 460 -18.53 8.81 5.03
C GLN A 460 -18.50 7.36 5.55
N ASN A 461 -17.92 7.16 6.72
CA ASN A 461 -17.81 5.86 7.33
C ASN A 461 -18.26 5.89 8.79
N VAL A 462 -19.03 4.89 9.17
CA VAL A 462 -19.36 4.58 10.57
C VAL A 462 -18.90 3.16 10.84
N GLU A 463 -18.18 2.96 11.93
CA GLU A 463 -17.78 1.62 12.33
C GLU A 463 -17.84 1.41 13.83
N PHE A 464 -18.20 0.20 14.21
CA PHE A 464 -18.15 -0.28 15.58
C PHE A 464 -17.11 -1.39 15.66
N VAL A 465 -16.16 -1.24 16.60
CA VAL A 465 -15.08 -2.20 16.85
C VAL A 465 -15.19 -2.74 18.25
N PHE A 466 -15.19 -4.04 18.38
CA PHE A 466 -15.14 -4.79 19.63
C PHE A 466 -13.85 -5.57 19.71
N HIS A 467 -13.04 -5.34 20.74
CA HIS A 467 -11.85 -6.12 21.06
C HIS A 467 -12.04 -6.80 22.42
N GLN A 468 -11.71 -8.09 22.48
CA GLN A 468 -11.82 -8.88 23.70
C GLN A 468 -10.62 -9.82 23.85
N TYR A 469 -9.97 -9.78 24.99
CA TYR A 469 -9.07 -10.82 25.42
C TYR A 469 -9.85 -12.06 25.86
N LEU A 470 -9.55 -13.19 25.25
CA LEU A 470 -10.28 -14.45 25.47
C LEU A 470 -9.56 -15.38 26.45
N GLY A 471 -8.40 -14.98 26.97
CA GLY A 471 -7.50 -15.85 27.73
C GLY A 471 -6.50 -16.58 26.83
N PHE A 472 -5.55 -17.30 27.42
CA PHE A 472 -4.56 -18.12 26.72
C PHE A 472 -3.77 -17.37 25.62
N ASN A 473 -3.49 -16.07 25.81
CA ASN A 473 -2.84 -15.19 24.84
C ASN A 473 -3.61 -15.04 23.51
N LEU A 474 -4.94 -15.15 23.57
CA LEU A 474 -5.83 -14.98 22.42
C LEU A 474 -6.63 -13.67 22.54
N TRP A 475 -6.65 -12.91 21.45
CA TRP A 475 -7.49 -11.73 21.27
C TRP A 475 -8.49 -11.96 20.13
N GLY A 476 -9.75 -11.65 20.41
CA GLY A 476 -10.81 -11.59 19.42
C GLY A 476 -11.09 -10.14 19.03
N THR A 477 -11.28 -9.91 17.74
CA THR A 477 -11.71 -8.63 17.18
C THR A 477 -12.92 -8.84 16.30
N ALA A 478 -13.97 -8.04 16.50
CA ALA A 478 -15.11 -7.95 15.59
C ALA A 478 -15.31 -6.50 15.17
N THR A 479 -15.44 -6.24 13.87
CA THR A 479 -15.71 -4.91 13.32
C THR A 479 -16.92 -4.97 12.42
N VAL A 480 -17.91 -4.12 12.67
CA VAL A 480 -19.03 -3.87 11.75
C VAL A 480 -18.86 -2.47 11.18
N TYR A 481 -18.97 -2.33 9.88
CA TYR A 481 -18.84 -1.04 9.22
C TYR A 481 -19.94 -0.79 8.19
N TYR A 482 -20.23 0.50 8.00
CA TYR A 482 -21.06 1.03 6.92
C TYR A 482 -20.37 2.24 6.33
N GLN A 483 -20.18 2.25 5.00
CA GLN A 483 -19.54 3.35 4.29
C GLN A 483 -20.34 3.76 3.06
N ARG A 484 -20.30 5.05 2.75
CA ARG A 484 -20.89 5.65 1.55
C ARG A 484 -19.83 6.47 0.84
N ILE A 485 -19.73 6.30 -0.47
CA ILE A 485 -18.89 7.10 -1.34
C ILE A 485 -19.84 7.85 -2.27
N ASP A 486 -19.69 9.15 -2.31
CA ASP A 486 -20.40 10.04 -3.22
C ASP A 486 -19.35 10.71 -4.13
N ASP A 487 -19.77 11.12 -5.33
CA ASP A 487 -18.93 11.78 -6.32
C ASP A 487 -17.73 10.92 -6.79
N LEU A 488 -17.88 9.59 -6.84
CA LEU A 488 -16.81 8.70 -7.27
C LEU A 488 -16.40 9.03 -8.72
N ILE A 489 -15.10 9.22 -8.92
CA ILE A 489 -14.53 9.51 -10.25
C ILE A 489 -14.38 8.19 -11.00
N SER A 490 -15.07 8.10 -12.13
CA SER A 490 -15.08 6.94 -13.01
C SER A 490 -14.87 7.33 -14.45
N GLN A 491 -14.16 6.50 -15.19
CA GLN A 491 -14.02 6.65 -16.62
C GLN A 491 -15.30 6.16 -17.32
N GLN A 492 -15.84 6.95 -18.24
CA GLN A 492 -17.06 6.63 -18.97
C GLN A 492 -16.93 7.03 -20.43
N VAL A 493 -17.66 6.32 -21.30
CA VAL A 493 -17.80 6.73 -22.69
C VAL A 493 -18.74 7.91 -22.78
N ASP A 494 -18.29 9.02 -23.36
CA ASP A 494 -19.15 10.17 -23.67
C ASP A 494 -20.05 9.83 -24.87
N PRO A 495 -21.38 9.82 -24.72
CA PRO A 495 -22.29 9.46 -25.80
C PRO A 495 -22.29 10.46 -26.97
N ALA A 496 -21.71 11.65 -26.81
CA ALA A 496 -21.66 12.66 -27.83
C ALA A 496 -20.60 12.39 -28.92
N ASP A 497 -19.47 11.83 -28.54
CA ASP A 497 -18.32 11.62 -29.44
C ASP A 497 -17.66 10.24 -29.30
N GLY A 498 -18.07 9.44 -28.32
CA GLY A 498 -17.54 8.10 -28.08
C GLY A 498 -16.20 8.07 -27.32
N PHE A 499 -15.67 9.22 -26.89
CA PHE A 499 -14.41 9.28 -26.16
C PHE A 499 -14.60 8.90 -24.70
N LEU A 500 -13.59 8.28 -24.11
CA LEU A 500 -13.51 8.07 -22.69
C LEU A 500 -13.25 9.40 -21.96
N VAL A 501 -13.93 9.61 -20.85
CA VAL A 501 -13.79 10.80 -20.01
C VAL A 501 -14.03 10.46 -18.55
N PHE A 502 -13.26 11.04 -17.65
CA PHE A 502 -13.51 10.92 -16.22
C PHE A 502 -14.66 11.81 -15.78
N ARG A 503 -15.58 11.29 -14.97
CA ARG A 503 -16.73 12.00 -14.41
C ARG A 503 -17.03 11.60 -12.98
N ASN A 504 -17.60 12.51 -12.19
CA ASN A 504 -18.15 12.21 -10.88
C ASN A 504 -19.56 11.64 -11.02
N VAL A 505 -19.70 10.35 -11.15
CA VAL A 505 -20.99 9.74 -11.52
C VAL A 505 -21.48 8.67 -10.57
N ASP A 506 -20.57 7.96 -9.90
CA ASP A 506 -20.96 6.79 -9.13
C ASP A 506 -21.21 7.13 -7.66
N LYS A 507 -22.19 6.46 -7.08
CA LYS A 507 -22.51 6.48 -5.66
C LYS A 507 -22.45 5.07 -5.12
N VAL A 508 -21.47 4.80 -4.28
CA VAL A 508 -21.19 3.46 -3.76
C VAL A 508 -21.62 3.33 -2.30
N GLU A 509 -22.14 2.16 -1.96
CA GLU A 509 -22.41 1.73 -0.60
C GLU A 509 -21.61 0.47 -0.29
N GLY A 510 -20.87 0.48 0.84
CA GLY A 510 -20.15 -0.69 1.36
C GLY A 510 -20.55 -1.00 2.80
N LYS A 511 -20.75 -2.29 3.10
CA LYS A 511 -20.99 -2.76 4.46
C LYS A 511 -20.41 -4.13 4.70
N GLY A 512 -20.02 -4.42 5.92
CA GLY A 512 -19.46 -5.72 6.23
C GLY A 512 -19.23 -5.96 7.71
N LEU A 513 -18.91 -7.23 7.95
CA LEU A 513 -18.48 -7.78 9.23
C LEU A 513 -17.07 -8.35 9.04
N GLU A 514 -16.14 -7.90 9.84
CA GLU A 514 -14.77 -8.42 9.90
C GLU A 514 -14.58 -9.09 11.27
N LEU A 515 -14.13 -10.34 11.26
CA LEU A 515 -13.80 -11.11 12.46
C LEU A 515 -12.32 -11.49 12.41
N GLU A 516 -11.64 -11.41 13.54
CA GLU A 516 -10.24 -11.85 13.67
C GLU A 516 -9.99 -12.46 15.04
N LEU A 517 -9.23 -13.54 15.04
CA LEU A 517 -8.66 -14.15 16.22
C LEU A 517 -7.14 -14.18 16.08
N GLU A 518 -6.43 -13.58 17.01
CA GLU A 518 -4.97 -13.52 16.99
C GLU A 518 -4.40 -14.07 18.30
N GLY A 519 -3.33 -14.86 18.19
CA GLY A 519 -2.60 -15.40 19.33
C GLY A 519 -1.11 -15.44 19.08
N LYS A 520 -0.33 -15.19 20.15
CA LYS A 520 1.13 -15.35 20.17
C LYS A 520 1.55 -15.93 21.52
N TRP A 521 2.36 -16.95 21.47
CA TRP A 521 2.81 -17.68 22.65
C TRP A 521 4.32 -17.59 22.84
N LYS A 522 4.77 -17.65 24.06
CA LYS A 522 6.20 -17.55 24.44
C LYS A 522 7.10 -18.59 23.79
N ASN A 523 6.53 -19.74 23.36
CA ASN A 523 7.27 -20.78 22.64
C ASN A 523 7.53 -20.44 21.15
N GLY A 524 7.18 -19.22 20.70
CA GLY A 524 7.33 -18.76 19.31
C GLY A 524 6.18 -19.18 18.38
N PHE A 525 5.16 -19.89 18.88
CA PHE A 525 3.94 -20.11 18.10
C PHE A 525 3.15 -18.82 17.95
N ARG A 526 2.68 -18.54 16.73
CA ARG A 526 1.79 -17.40 16.42
C ARG A 526 0.73 -17.84 15.43
N GLY A 527 -0.49 -17.36 15.61
CA GLY A 527 -1.59 -17.61 14.70
C GLY A 527 -2.51 -16.40 14.56
N ARG A 528 -2.97 -16.14 13.33
CA ARG A 528 -4.00 -15.15 13.02
C ARG A 528 -5.01 -15.80 12.09
N LEU A 529 -6.28 -15.78 12.48
CA LEU A 529 -7.40 -16.29 11.72
C LEU A 529 -8.36 -15.14 11.48
N SER A 530 -8.76 -14.90 10.24
CA SER A 530 -9.75 -13.87 9.96
C SER A 530 -10.79 -14.34 8.94
N TYR A 531 -12.01 -13.82 9.11
CA TYR A 531 -13.10 -13.99 8.18
C TYR A 531 -13.80 -12.66 7.96
N VAL A 532 -14.12 -12.36 6.71
CA VAL A 532 -14.82 -11.14 6.31
C VAL A 532 -16.02 -11.50 5.46
N LEU A 533 -17.17 -10.96 5.86
CA LEU A 533 -18.39 -10.90 5.06
C LEU A 533 -18.62 -9.45 4.67
N GLN A 534 -18.64 -9.18 3.37
CA GLN A 534 -18.75 -7.80 2.87
C GLN A 534 -19.61 -7.73 1.62
N LYS A 535 -20.20 -6.56 1.39
CA LYS A 535 -20.92 -6.23 0.18
C LYS A 535 -20.66 -4.78 -0.20
N ALA A 536 -20.16 -4.56 -1.41
CA ALA A 536 -20.06 -3.24 -2.01
C ALA A 536 -20.92 -3.20 -3.28
N LYS A 537 -21.73 -2.16 -3.42
CA LYS A 537 -22.67 -2.02 -4.53
C LYS A 537 -22.81 -0.59 -4.98
N ASP A 538 -23.14 -0.42 -6.22
CA ASP A 538 -23.63 0.84 -6.76
C ASP A 538 -25.03 1.14 -6.18
N ARG A 539 -25.26 2.38 -5.77
CA ARG A 539 -26.54 2.78 -5.11
C ARG A 539 -27.66 3.13 -6.10
N GLU A 540 -27.34 3.42 -7.35
CA GLU A 540 -28.32 3.76 -8.38
C GLU A 540 -28.82 2.49 -9.06
N THR A 541 -27.92 1.61 -9.46
CA THR A 541 -28.25 0.33 -10.11
C THR A 541 -28.55 -0.81 -9.13
N ASN A 542 -28.10 -0.68 -7.87
CA ASN A 542 -28.14 -1.72 -6.84
C ASN A 542 -27.30 -2.98 -7.17
N GLU A 543 -26.47 -2.93 -8.21
CA GLU A 543 -25.57 -4.01 -8.60
C GLU A 543 -24.34 -4.08 -7.71
N THR A 544 -23.81 -5.30 -7.53
CA THR A 544 -22.51 -5.51 -6.86
C THR A 544 -21.39 -4.96 -7.75
N LEU A 545 -20.44 -4.28 -7.14
CA LEU A 545 -19.28 -3.73 -7.85
C LEU A 545 -18.44 -4.83 -8.52
N VAL A 546 -17.82 -4.48 -9.63
CA VAL A 546 -16.77 -5.28 -10.27
C VAL A 546 -15.64 -5.50 -9.26
N ASN A 547 -15.02 -6.68 -9.33
CA ASN A 547 -13.90 -7.09 -8.50
C ASN A 547 -14.15 -6.97 -6.98
N SER A 548 -15.38 -7.25 -6.53
CA SER A 548 -15.80 -7.16 -5.13
C SER A 548 -16.13 -8.54 -4.56
N PRO A 549 -15.17 -9.21 -3.86
CA PRO A 549 -15.45 -10.49 -3.23
C PRO A 549 -16.35 -10.31 -2.02
N SER A 550 -17.37 -11.18 -1.87
CA SER A 550 -18.29 -11.15 -0.72
C SER A 550 -17.71 -11.82 0.53
N HIS A 551 -16.84 -12.81 0.34
CA HIS A 551 -16.23 -13.57 1.42
C HIS A 551 -14.71 -13.62 1.27
N LEU A 552 -14.01 -13.32 2.35
CA LEU A 552 -12.58 -13.51 2.49
C LEU A 552 -12.31 -14.34 3.75
N PHE A 553 -11.46 -15.35 3.63
CA PHE A 553 -10.95 -16.10 4.77
C PHE A 553 -9.43 -16.14 4.70
N LYS A 554 -8.77 -15.94 5.86
CA LYS A 554 -7.31 -16.00 5.95
C LYS A 554 -6.89 -16.68 7.23
N PHE A 555 -5.87 -17.50 7.10
CA PHE A 555 -5.16 -18.08 8.23
C PHE A 555 -3.67 -17.89 8.02
N ASN A 556 -2.99 -17.31 9.00
CA ASN A 556 -1.55 -17.10 9.02
C ASN A 556 -1.02 -17.75 10.31
N GLY A 557 -0.17 -18.78 10.18
CA GLY A 557 0.37 -19.53 11.29
C GLY A 557 1.89 -19.61 11.24
N ILE A 558 2.57 -19.38 12.35
CA ILE A 558 4.00 -19.62 12.53
C ILE A 558 4.16 -20.70 13.59
N VAL A 559 4.77 -21.82 13.22
CA VAL A 559 4.99 -22.96 14.09
C VAL A 559 6.50 -23.15 14.30
N PRO A 560 7.02 -23.02 15.53
CA PRO A 560 8.38 -23.38 15.84
C PRO A 560 8.54 -24.92 15.82
N ILE A 561 9.48 -25.42 15.00
CA ILE A 561 9.74 -26.84 14.89
C ILE A 561 10.91 -27.25 15.82
N TRP A 562 11.92 -26.38 15.92
CA TRP A 562 13.10 -26.69 16.71
C TRP A 562 13.67 -25.49 17.44
N LYS A 563 13.47 -25.43 18.77
CA LYS A 563 14.13 -24.52 19.74
C LYS A 563 14.24 -23.06 19.24
N GLU A 564 13.18 -22.48 18.70
CA GLU A 564 13.18 -21.10 18.17
C GLU A 564 14.24 -20.83 17.08
N LYS A 565 14.80 -21.89 16.48
CA LYS A 565 15.79 -21.81 15.41
C LYS A 565 15.23 -22.21 14.05
N LEU A 566 14.18 -23.02 14.03
CA LEU A 566 13.54 -23.49 12.81
C LEU A 566 12.02 -23.33 12.92
N PHE A 567 11.43 -22.69 11.95
CA PHE A 567 10.00 -22.36 11.91
C PHE A 567 9.37 -22.79 10.59
N VAL A 568 8.09 -23.09 10.64
CA VAL A 568 7.22 -23.17 9.47
C VAL A 568 6.23 -22.02 9.53
N GLY A 569 6.22 -21.19 8.49
CA GLY A 569 5.16 -20.22 8.20
C GLY A 569 4.15 -20.83 7.23
N LEU A 570 2.89 -20.83 7.59
CA LEU A 570 1.77 -21.29 6.77
C LEU A 570 0.79 -20.16 6.56
N GLU A 571 0.43 -19.91 5.32
CA GLU A 571 -0.62 -18.96 4.94
C GLU A 571 -1.69 -19.66 4.11
N GLU A 572 -2.94 -19.40 4.48
CA GLU A 572 -4.13 -19.85 3.77
C GLU A 572 -4.99 -18.64 3.41
N GLN A 573 -5.36 -18.53 2.15
CA GLN A 573 -6.13 -17.39 1.63
C GLN A 573 -7.26 -17.88 0.75
N PHE A 574 -8.49 -17.57 1.13
CA PHE A 574 -9.68 -17.78 0.31
C PHE A 574 -10.24 -16.44 -0.13
N THR A 575 -10.55 -16.34 -1.42
CA THR A 575 -11.31 -15.22 -2.02
C THR A 575 -12.48 -15.79 -2.77
N SER A 576 -13.69 -15.33 -2.46
CA SER A 576 -14.90 -15.73 -3.18
C SER A 576 -14.89 -15.22 -4.63
N GLN A 577 -15.79 -15.74 -5.47
CA GLN A 577 -15.96 -15.26 -6.84
C GLN A 577 -16.17 -13.74 -6.91
N ARG A 578 -15.72 -13.13 -8.01
CA ARG A 578 -15.80 -11.68 -8.25
C ARG A 578 -16.36 -11.41 -9.64
N LYS A 579 -17.25 -10.41 -9.76
CA LYS A 579 -17.75 -9.93 -11.06
C LYS A 579 -16.61 -9.30 -11.83
N THR A 580 -16.51 -9.54 -13.15
CA THR A 580 -15.53 -8.92 -14.05
C THR A 580 -16.18 -7.73 -14.77
N SER A 581 -15.38 -6.90 -15.45
CA SER A 581 -15.87 -5.76 -16.25
C SER A 581 -16.73 -6.21 -17.43
N GLY A 582 -16.42 -7.35 -18.06
CA GLY A 582 -17.23 -7.95 -19.13
C GLY A 582 -18.52 -8.61 -18.65
N GLY A 583 -18.85 -8.58 -17.35
CA GLY A 583 -20.09 -9.12 -16.80
C GLY A 583 -20.03 -10.62 -16.43
N HIS A 584 -18.88 -11.28 -16.61
CA HIS A 584 -18.66 -12.64 -16.16
C HIS A 584 -18.23 -12.70 -14.69
N HIS A 585 -17.68 -13.85 -14.25
CA HIS A 585 -17.20 -14.05 -12.91
C HIS A 585 -15.84 -14.75 -12.90
N ALA A 586 -14.84 -14.10 -12.34
CA ALA A 586 -13.62 -14.78 -11.93
C ALA A 586 -13.92 -15.73 -10.77
N GLY A 587 -13.52 -16.99 -10.90
CA GLY A 587 -13.85 -18.04 -9.95
C GLY A 587 -13.27 -17.84 -8.56
N ALA A 588 -13.92 -18.45 -7.56
CA ALA A 588 -13.38 -18.49 -6.20
C ALA A 588 -12.10 -19.33 -6.14
N PHE A 589 -11.16 -18.96 -5.29
CA PHE A 589 -9.92 -19.68 -5.13
C PHE A 589 -9.46 -19.76 -3.68
N PHE A 590 -8.62 -20.77 -3.43
CA PHE A 590 -7.93 -21.00 -2.17
C PHE A 590 -6.45 -21.18 -2.46
N ILE A 591 -5.60 -20.42 -1.80
CA ILE A 591 -4.14 -20.42 -2.00
C ILE A 591 -3.47 -20.76 -0.67
N THR A 592 -2.54 -21.70 -0.74
CA THR A 592 -1.67 -22.11 0.38
C THR A 592 -0.24 -21.73 0.08
N ASN A 593 0.40 -20.98 0.96
CA ASN A 593 1.84 -20.70 0.93
C ASN A 593 2.52 -21.35 2.14
N LEU A 594 3.71 -21.88 1.94
CA LEU A 594 4.50 -22.52 2.97
C LEU A 594 5.93 -21.99 2.93
N THR A 595 6.45 -21.56 4.08
CA THR A 595 7.85 -21.13 4.23
C THR A 595 8.51 -21.90 5.37
N LEU A 596 9.65 -22.51 5.07
CA LEU A 596 10.57 -23.02 6.07
C LEU A 596 11.63 -21.94 6.33
N PHE A 597 11.69 -21.44 7.55
CA PHE A 597 12.62 -20.38 7.95
C PHE A 597 13.53 -20.84 9.07
N SER A 598 14.83 -20.59 8.93
CA SER A 598 15.80 -20.83 9.99
C SER A 598 16.54 -19.55 10.38
N GLN A 599 16.79 -19.41 11.67
CA GLN A 599 17.61 -18.36 12.24
C GLN A 599 18.57 -18.94 13.25
N ASN A 600 19.82 -18.45 13.26
CA ASN A 600 20.83 -18.87 14.25
C ASN A 600 21.07 -20.40 14.35
N LEU A 601 20.79 -21.17 13.28
CA LEU A 601 21.32 -22.53 13.16
C LEU A 601 22.85 -22.49 13.06
N VAL A 602 23.32 -21.57 12.20
CA VAL A 602 24.71 -21.09 12.20
C VAL A 602 24.62 -19.63 12.66
N LYS A 603 25.57 -19.19 13.46
CA LYS A 603 25.61 -17.84 14.01
C LYS A 603 25.47 -16.79 12.88
N ASP A 604 24.62 -15.80 13.08
CA ASP A 604 24.36 -14.69 12.18
C ASP A 604 23.87 -15.07 10.77
N LEU A 605 23.43 -16.32 10.57
CA LEU A 605 22.89 -16.83 9.31
C LEU A 605 21.39 -17.10 9.41
N GLU A 606 20.63 -16.54 8.47
CA GLU A 606 19.21 -16.82 8.24
C GLU A 606 19.06 -17.51 6.86
N ILE A 607 18.23 -18.55 6.79
CA ILE A 607 17.92 -19.25 5.55
C ILE A 607 16.40 -19.43 5.48
N SER A 608 15.81 -19.17 4.31
CA SER A 608 14.40 -19.51 4.05
C SER A 608 14.22 -20.23 2.73
N ALA A 609 13.28 -21.17 2.72
CA ALA A 609 12.79 -21.84 1.53
C ALA A 609 11.27 -21.73 1.52
N SER A 610 10.73 -21.10 0.48
CA SER A 610 9.29 -20.82 0.35
C SER A 610 8.70 -21.49 -0.87
N VAL A 611 7.45 -21.94 -0.74
CA VAL A 611 6.62 -22.44 -1.81
C VAL A 611 5.33 -21.62 -1.80
N TYR A 612 5.08 -20.86 -2.87
CA TYR A 612 3.84 -20.13 -3.05
C TYR A 612 2.89 -20.93 -3.93
N ASN A 613 1.58 -20.82 -3.64
CA ASN A 613 0.55 -21.61 -4.31
C ASN A 613 0.89 -23.12 -4.31
N LEU A 614 1.11 -23.69 -3.13
CA LEU A 614 1.59 -25.06 -2.89
C LEU A 614 0.83 -26.11 -3.74
N PHE A 615 -0.47 -25.97 -3.87
CA PHE A 615 -1.33 -26.91 -4.61
C PHE A 615 -1.49 -26.59 -6.11
N ASN A 616 -0.73 -25.61 -6.62
CA ASN A 616 -0.76 -25.20 -8.02
C ASN A 616 -2.17 -24.84 -8.53
N LYS A 617 -2.95 -24.13 -7.67
CA LYS A 617 -4.30 -23.69 -8.03
C LYS A 617 -4.23 -22.72 -9.20
N LYS A 618 -5.00 -23.00 -10.25
CA LYS A 618 -5.19 -22.05 -11.36
C LYS A 618 -6.32 -21.10 -11.00
N TYR A 619 -6.05 -19.80 -11.08
CA TYR A 619 -7.00 -18.73 -10.83
C TYR A 619 -6.65 -17.49 -11.64
N GLY A 620 -7.60 -16.57 -11.78
CA GLY A 620 -7.41 -15.30 -12.45
C GLY A 620 -7.88 -14.14 -11.57
N ASP A 621 -7.33 -12.97 -11.82
CA ASP A 621 -7.75 -11.73 -11.21
C ASP A 621 -8.50 -10.87 -12.23
N PRO A 622 -9.70 -10.33 -11.89
CA PRO A 622 -10.39 -9.34 -12.72
C PRO A 622 -9.50 -8.12 -12.95
N VAL A 623 -9.53 -7.61 -14.16
CA VAL A 623 -8.72 -6.46 -14.58
C VAL A 623 -9.59 -5.30 -15.07
N GLY A 624 -8.97 -4.16 -15.38
CA GLY A 624 -9.62 -2.97 -15.87
C GLY A 624 -9.91 -3.01 -17.37
N GLU A 625 -10.55 -1.96 -17.86
CA GLU A 625 -11.01 -1.82 -19.25
C GLU A 625 -9.86 -1.67 -20.24
N GLU A 626 -8.65 -1.40 -19.78
CA GLU A 626 -7.41 -1.37 -20.58
C GLU A 626 -7.01 -2.74 -21.16
N HIS A 627 -7.60 -3.82 -20.66
CA HIS A 627 -7.34 -5.19 -21.11
C HIS A 627 -8.49 -5.74 -21.98
N LEU A 628 -8.13 -6.50 -23.00
CA LEU A 628 -9.10 -7.30 -23.75
C LEU A 628 -9.62 -8.49 -22.93
N GLN A 629 -8.76 -8.98 -22.02
CA GLN A 629 -9.07 -10.08 -21.11
C GLN A 629 -10.02 -9.62 -20.00
N ASP A 630 -10.93 -10.49 -19.63
CA ASP A 630 -11.83 -10.28 -18.48
C ASP A 630 -11.13 -10.58 -17.15
N GLU A 631 -10.19 -11.52 -17.18
CA GLU A 631 -9.33 -11.88 -16.06
C GLU A 631 -7.91 -12.23 -16.52
N ILE A 632 -6.92 -11.86 -15.73
CA ILE A 632 -5.52 -12.23 -15.98
C ILE A 632 -5.15 -13.41 -15.10
N LYS A 633 -4.70 -14.50 -15.74
CA LYS A 633 -4.23 -15.72 -15.05
C LYS A 633 -3.00 -15.40 -14.20
N GLN A 634 -3.04 -15.86 -12.98
CA GLN A 634 -2.00 -15.68 -12.00
C GLN A 634 -1.01 -16.85 -11.99
N ASP A 635 0.15 -16.63 -11.37
CA ASP A 635 1.20 -17.64 -11.30
C ASP A 635 0.71 -18.91 -10.63
N GLY A 636 1.14 -20.04 -11.15
CA GLY A 636 1.01 -21.34 -10.52
C GLY A 636 1.91 -21.46 -9.30
N ARG A 637 2.31 -22.69 -8.98
CA ARG A 637 3.28 -22.94 -7.90
C ARG A 637 4.65 -22.37 -8.25
N THR A 638 5.20 -21.55 -7.35
CA THR A 638 6.53 -20.97 -7.46
C THR A 638 7.34 -21.24 -6.19
N PHE A 639 8.66 -21.21 -6.32
CA PHE A 639 9.61 -21.49 -5.25
C PHE A 639 10.55 -20.31 -5.09
N ARG A 640 11.02 -20.10 -3.84
CA ARG A 640 12.06 -19.13 -3.52
C ARG A 640 12.98 -19.70 -2.46
N PHE A 641 14.28 -19.51 -2.66
CA PHE A 641 15.32 -19.74 -1.67
C PHE A 641 16.02 -18.43 -1.37
N LYS A 642 16.23 -18.14 -0.08
CA LYS A 642 16.90 -16.93 0.38
C LYS A 642 17.90 -17.25 1.48
N ILE A 643 19.04 -16.59 1.41
CA ILE A 643 20.08 -16.63 2.44
C ILE A 643 20.42 -15.20 2.86
N THR A 644 20.55 -14.96 4.16
CA THR A 644 20.95 -13.66 4.72
C THR A 644 22.04 -13.89 5.77
N TYR A 645 23.13 -13.17 5.65
CA TYR A 645 24.27 -13.24 6.57
C TYR A 645 24.62 -11.86 7.12
N ARG A 646 24.89 -11.80 8.44
CA ARG A 646 25.34 -10.58 9.16
C ARG A 646 26.78 -10.74 9.57
N PHE A 647 27.60 -9.66 9.41
CA PHE A 647 29.03 -9.64 9.75
C PHE A 647 29.52 -8.27 10.17
#